data_86281320383e140f880d69f8860f1877
#
_entry.id   86281320383e140f880d69f8860f1877
#
_cell.length_a   1.000
_cell.length_b   1.000
_cell.length_c   1.000
_cell.angle_alpha   90.00
_cell.angle_beta   90.00
_cell.angle_gamma   90.00
#
_symmetry.space_group_name_H-M   'P 1'
#
loop_
_entity.id
_entity.type
_entity.pdbx_description
1 polymer ?
#
loop_
_entity_poly.entity_id
_entity_poly.type
_entity_poly.pdbx_seq_one_letter_code
_entity_poly.pdbx_strand_id
1 'polypeptide(L)'
;MLEAYRNGSNPGTNWVEAIRNKNALTTSHALNIAGGSDISKFSLGAGYQYQDGVFGNTVKSDYRRFTFRINSEHVLLKAGDRDVIKVGENVYYSHKQNQGIQIGNQYANALSTMLRANPCIPMYNKDGGLFDWNDIQASGTEGWQNFNSYSSNPMLTLVSRQNANNKSINYKLNATAYIEISPIKNLVYRGQLNYNHDSYTYRNYESVFNANGTNADTFLTTDKATNQIGTGWGWSTTNTLNYKFDVAKEHHFDVLVGTEYGQSRPEFGFSLSASSTNSVFQDFAHAYMDYMKNNNAASVSGAPYGDSRSMSYFGRLNYDFAEKYMFSAIIRADGNSKFAPGQRWGYFPSFSAGWVVSNEKFMEKTSSWLSFLKIRAGWGQNGNAATVDNFQWMGAFKYGPLGNYSFGNAKDTYTSGAYSSRLPNDELTWETSEQMNIGLDARFLDGRLSLTFDWYNKKTKDLLVEVPVDATSGFSTMWKNAGTVQNKGIEVALSWQDNIGKDFKYNVGYNVAWNKNKVTEINSNQKYNNGGNDLLSQGTGYMARFEEGHPIGYFWGYKTEGVMQNDADVQAYLQRNCGGNAANSLQSTNIKPGDLMFVDVNGDGVVNSDDKTEIGSPHPDVTMGINLGASYKGFDFSVTGFAALGQEVARSYRKFADGNQENFTTEVYSYWNGEGTSNKYPLFARMNEGANWQNISDIYIEGASYFRLQNMTLGYDFTNVWKNSPFQQLRLYFTAQNLFTITGYKGMDPENGKSIASESWVTGVDVGNYPQPRTYLVGVNIKF
;
A
#
# COMPACT_ATOMS: atom_id res chain seq x y z
N MET A 1 39.41 20.26 9.03
CA MET A 1 38.14 19.48 8.99
C MET A 1 38.37 18.07 8.46
N LEU A 2 38.81 17.87 7.23
CA LEU A 2 39.08 16.52 6.67
C LEU A 2 40.03 15.68 7.50
N GLU A 3 41.01 16.25 8.14
CA GLU A 3 41.95 15.54 9.00
C GLU A 3 41.30 15.03 10.30
N ALA A 4 40.33 15.78 10.84
CA ALA A 4 39.54 15.35 11.99
C ALA A 4 38.61 14.16 11.68
N TYR A 5 38.11 14.06 10.45
CA TYR A 5 37.38 12.88 9.98
C TYR A 5 38.29 11.69 9.72
N ARG A 6 39.47 11.94 9.12
CA ARG A 6 40.45 10.87 8.82
C ARG A 6 41.02 10.21 10.08
N ASN A 7 41.26 10.96 11.12
CA ASN A 7 41.82 10.44 12.38
C ASN A 7 40.72 9.99 13.38
N GLY A 8 39.44 10.05 12.98
CA GLY A 8 38.30 9.63 13.80
C GLY A 8 37.94 10.55 14.98
N SER A 9 38.60 11.73 15.09
CA SER A 9 38.28 12.70 16.16
C SER A 9 36.94 13.41 15.92
N ASN A 10 36.43 13.40 14.69
CA ASN A 10 35.08 13.84 14.35
C ASN A 10 34.38 12.73 13.55
N PRO A 11 33.44 11.98 14.14
CA PRO A 11 32.73 10.90 13.47
C PRO A 11 31.73 11.35 12.41
N GLY A 12 31.53 12.66 12.25
CA GLY A 12 30.54 13.24 11.36
C GLY A 12 29.13 13.26 11.94
N THR A 13 28.19 13.74 11.14
CA THR A 13 26.77 13.84 11.52
C THR A 13 26.00 12.58 11.12
N ASN A 14 25.44 11.89 12.08
CA ASN A 14 24.48 10.82 11.82
C ASN A 14 23.09 11.40 11.61
N TRP A 15 22.73 11.65 10.35
CA TRP A 15 21.49 12.31 9.98
C TRP A 15 20.24 11.51 10.32
N VAL A 16 20.28 10.19 10.21
CA VAL A 16 19.16 9.32 10.58
C VAL A 16 18.88 9.37 12.08
N GLU A 17 19.95 9.35 12.90
CA GLU A 17 19.83 9.48 14.35
C GLU A 17 19.37 10.88 14.75
N ALA A 18 19.71 11.91 13.99
CA ALA A 18 19.29 13.30 14.21
C ALA A 18 17.76 13.48 14.17
N ILE A 19 17.07 12.76 13.27
CA ILE A 19 15.61 12.81 13.15
C ILE A 19 14.88 11.70 13.91
N ARG A 20 15.62 10.78 14.55
CA ARG A 20 15.03 9.66 15.27
C ARG A 20 14.39 10.12 16.58
N ASN A 21 13.13 9.76 16.79
CA ASN A 21 12.42 9.93 18.04
C ASN A 21 12.59 8.65 18.89
N LYS A 22 13.44 8.73 19.93
CA LYS A 22 13.72 7.58 20.83
C LYS A 22 12.57 7.28 21.80
N ASN A 23 11.71 8.27 22.03
CA ASN A 23 10.64 8.22 23.02
C ASN A 23 9.25 8.37 22.37
N ALA A 24 9.08 7.79 21.19
CA ALA A 24 7.80 7.83 20.48
C ALA A 24 6.70 7.18 21.32
N LEU A 25 5.75 7.99 21.76
CA LEU A 25 4.64 7.58 22.62
C LEU A 25 3.43 7.14 21.78
N THR A 26 2.84 6.02 22.15
CA THR A 26 1.53 5.61 21.64
C THR A 26 0.58 5.41 22.81
N THR A 27 -0.62 6.02 22.76
CA THR A 27 -1.69 5.76 23.73
C THR A 27 -2.98 5.40 23.02
N SER A 28 -3.74 4.47 23.58
CA SER A 28 -5.04 4.06 23.08
C SER A 28 -6.01 3.85 24.23
N HIS A 29 -7.17 4.50 24.14
CA HIS A 29 -8.22 4.41 25.14
C HIS A 29 -9.53 4.04 24.46
N ALA A 30 -10.27 3.09 25.00
CA ALA A 30 -11.57 2.69 24.50
C ALA A 30 -12.55 2.51 25.67
N LEU A 31 -13.73 3.12 25.53
CA LEU A 31 -14.86 2.95 26.41
C LEU A 31 -16.00 2.35 25.60
N ASN A 32 -16.57 1.25 26.08
CA ASN A 32 -17.74 0.64 25.48
C ASN A 32 -18.80 0.42 26.55
N ILE A 33 -20.02 0.85 26.29
CA ILE A 33 -21.19 0.68 27.16
C ILE A 33 -22.24 -0.06 26.33
N ALA A 34 -22.69 -1.19 26.80
CA ALA A 34 -23.77 -1.94 26.14
C ALA A 34 -24.83 -2.30 27.16
N GLY A 35 -26.07 -2.25 26.73
CA GLY A 35 -27.21 -2.58 27.57
C GLY A 35 -28.41 -2.96 26.72
N GLY A 36 -29.45 -3.45 27.36
CA GLY A 36 -30.66 -3.76 26.63
C GLY A 36 -31.65 -4.63 27.38
N SER A 37 -32.77 -4.82 26.72
CA SER A 37 -33.86 -5.71 27.11
C SER A 37 -34.29 -6.55 25.90
N ASP A 38 -35.33 -7.34 26.04
CA ASP A 38 -35.88 -8.15 24.95
C ASP A 38 -36.44 -7.32 23.76
N ILE A 39 -36.69 -6.03 23.98
CA ILE A 39 -37.26 -5.14 22.95
C ILE A 39 -36.32 -4.03 22.53
N SER A 40 -35.22 -3.82 23.24
CA SER A 40 -34.32 -2.69 22.96
C SER A 40 -32.90 -3.06 23.36
N LYS A 41 -31.96 -2.93 22.44
CA LYS A 41 -30.53 -3.18 22.66
C LYS A 41 -29.75 -2.01 22.15
N PHE A 42 -28.70 -1.63 22.87
CA PHE A 42 -27.80 -0.56 22.43
C PHE A 42 -26.34 -0.83 22.82
N SER A 43 -25.45 -0.24 22.05
CA SER A 43 -24.02 -0.19 22.35
C SER A 43 -23.47 1.17 21.96
N LEU A 44 -22.79 1.80 22.92
CA LEU A 44 -22.08 3.06 22.75
C LEU A 44 -20.59 2.82 22.87
N GLY A 45 -19.81 3.36 21.96
CA GLY A 45 -18.35 3.27 21.98
C GLY A 45 -17.69 4.62 21.78
N ALA A 46 -16.69 4.91 22.60
CA ALA A 46 -15.81 6.06 22.40
C ALA A 46 -14.36 5.58 22.40
N GLY A 47 -13.55 6.09 21.50
CA GLY A 47 -12.14 5.73 21.38
C GLY A 47 -11.26 6.94 21.14
N TYR A 48 -10.09 6.95 21.73
CA TYR A 48 -9.03 7.92 21.49
C TYR A 48 -7.72 7.19 21.23
N GLN A 49 -7.01 7.60 20.19
CA GLN A 49 -5.68 7.10 19.85
C GLN A 49 -4.75 8.26 19.57
N TYR A 50 -3.56 8.19 20.15
CA TYR A 50 -2.45 9.07 19.86
C TYR A 50 -1.22 8.23 19.55
N GLN A 51 -0.43 8.64 18.55
CA GLN A 51 0.80 7.97 18.16
C GLN A 51 1.82 9.00 17.66
N ASP A 52 3.01 9.01 18.26
CA ASP A 52 4.18 9.71 17.75
C ASP A 52 4.86 8.90 16.63
N GLY A 53 5.45 9.59 15.67
CA GLY A 53 6.36 8.98 14.70
C GLY A 53 7.70 8.63 15.34
N VAL A 54 8.32 7.53 14.90
CA VAL A 54 9.68 7.16 15.30
C VAL A 54 10.77 7.98 14.59
N PHE A 55 10.39 8.71 13.54
CA PHE A 55 11.20 9.72 12.88
C PHE A 55 10.50 11.07 12.90
N GLY A 56 11.28 12.15 12.89
CA GLY A 56 10.80 13.52 12.92
C GLY A 56 11.02 14.22 14.27
N ASN A 57 12.15 13.99 14.92
CA ASN A 57 12.43 14.52 16.26
C ASN A 57 12.38 16.06 16.34
N THR A 58 12.85 16.77 15.31
CA THR A 58 12.77 18.25 15.26
C THR A 58 11.43 18.75 14.75
N VAL A 59 10.74 17.98 13.95
CA VAL A 59 9.44 18.26 13.36
C VAL A 59 8.47 17.20 13.85
N LYS A 60 7.51 17.58 14.64
CA LYS A 60 6.58 16.60 15.25
C LYS A 60 5.83 15.83 14.18
N SER A 61 6.06 14.51 14.12
CA SER A 61 5.21 13.59 13.40
C SER A 61 4.23 12.98 14.37
N ASP A 62 2.95 13.30 14.28
CA ASP A 62 1.94 12.71 15.15
C ASP A 62 0.64 12.37 14.42
N TYR A 63 -0.04 11.39 14.98
CA TYR A 63 -1.35 10.95 14.56
C TYR A 63 -2.29 10.96 15.77
N ARG A 64 -3.46 11.57 15.61
CA ARG A 64 -4.52 11.60 16.62
C ARG A 64 -5.84 11.20 15.99
N ARG A 65 -6.59 10.34 16.68
CA ARG A 65 -7.91 9.95 16.22
C ARG A 65 -8.87 9.84 17.40
N PHE A 66 -9.99 10.50 17.28
CA PHE A 66 -11.15 10.30 18.13
C PHE A 66 -12.22 9.56 17.32
N THR A 67 -12.89 8.59 17.94
CA THR A 67 -13.98 7.83 17.32
C THR A 67 -15.16 7.75 18.28
N PHE A 68 -16.35 7.79 17.71
CA PHE A 68 -17.59 7.59 18.43
C PHE A 68 -18.47 6.64 17.63
N ARG A 69 -19.16 5.72 18.33
CA ARG A 69 -20.04 4.72 17.73
C ARG A 69 -21.32 4.61 18.53
N ILE A 70 -22.44 4.51 17.82
CA ILE A 70 -23.75 4.16 18.38
C ILE A 70 -24.29 3.02 17.53
N ASN A 71 -24.73 1.95 18.18
CA ASN A 71 -25.53 0.91 17.55
C ASN A 71 -26.75 0.70 18.43
N SER A 72 -27.94 0.69 17.84
CA SER A 72 -29.12 0.24 18.56
C SER A 72 -30.06 -0.57 17.66
N GLU A 73 -30.87 -1.38 18.31
CA GLU A 73 -31.94 -2.16 17.70
C GLU A 73 -33.15 -2.14 18.63
N HIS A 74 -34.32 -1.87 18.04
CA HIS A 74 -35.58 -1.77 18.77
C HIS A 74 -36.67 -2.57 18.08
N VAL A 75 -37.35 -3.40 18.85
CA VAL A 75 -38.54 -4.14 18.41
C VAL A 75 -39.76 -3.24 18.65
N LEU A 76 -40.34 -2.77 17.56
CA LEU A 76 -41.50 -1.88 17.61
C LEU A 76 -42.85 -2.62 17.71
N LEU A 77 -42.92 -3.83 17.14
CA LEU A 77 -44.10 -4.65 17.12
C LEU A 77 -43.78 -6.11 17.28
N LYS A 78 -44.44 -6.81 18.19
CA LYS A 78 -44.40 -8.26 18.40
C LYS A 78 -45.77 -8.90 18.12
N ALA A 79 -45.75 -10.14 17.64
CA ALA A 79 -46.90 -11.02 17.52
C ALA A 79 -46.54 -12.40 18.13
N GLY A 80 -46.92 -12.60 19.39
CA GLY A 80 -46.39 -13.70 20.21
C GLY A 80 -44.87 -13.56 20.38
N ASP A 81 -44.13 -14.61 20.10
CA ASP A 81 -42.67 -14.66 20.20
C ASP A 81 -41.95 -14.06 18.97
N ARG A 82 -42.69 -13.65 17.95
CA ARG A 82 -42.11 -13.12 16.73
C ARG A 82 -41.97 -11.59 16.77
N ASP A 83 -40.81 -11.09 16.47
CA ASP A 83 -40.55 -9.69 16.20
C ASP A 83 -41.07 -9.36 14.80
N VAL A 84 -42.18 -8.61 14.72
CA VAL A 84 -42.82 -8.27 13.44
C VAL A 84 -42.17 -7.05 12.80
N ILE A 85 -41.89 -6.02 13.59
CA ILE A 85 -41.21 -4.83 13.12
C ILE A 85 -40.01 -4.54 14.04
N LYS A 86 -38.82 -4.49 13.45
CA LYS A 86 -37.60 -4.01 14.09
C LYS A 86 -37.05 -2.82 13.34
N VAL A 87 -36.46 -1.91 14.06
CA VAL A 87 -35.68 -0.79 13.53
C VAL A 87 -34.32 -0.76 14.22
N GLY A 88 -33.31 -0.31 13.50
CA GLY A 88 -32.01 -0.15 14.09
C GLY A 88 -31.19 0.89 13.36
N GLU A 89 -30.18 1.39 14.07
CA GLU A 89 -29.22 2.30 13.52
C GLU A 89 -27.80 1.93 13.93
N ASN A 90 -26.86 2.33 13.07
CA ASN A 90 -25.43 2.26 13.31
C ASN A 90 -24.82 3.58 12.85
N VAL A 91 -24.24 4.32 13.78
CA VAL A 91 -23.56 5.58 13.50
C VAL A 91 -22.12 5.48 13.93
N TYR A 92 -21.22 5.79 13.01
CA TYR A 92 -19.79 5.91 13.26
C TYR A 92 -19.33 7.30 12.88
N TYR A 93 -18.68 7.97 13.82
CA TYR A 93 -18.02 9.24 13.61
C TYR A 93 -16.52 9.13 13.93
N SER A 94 -15.68 9.74 13.11
CA SER A 94 -14.24 9.82 13.32
C SER A 94 -13.72 11.22 13.04
N HIS A 95 -12.94 11.75 13.95
CA HIS A 95 -12.09 12.93 13.77
C HIS A 95 -10.64 12.47 13.82
N LYS A 96 -9.94 12.65 12.71
CA LYS A 96 -8.52 12.28 12.54
C LYS A 96 -7.69 13.51 12.25
N GLN A 97 -6.60 13.67 12.96
CA GLN A 97 -5.57 14.67 12.70
C GLN A 97 -4.24 13.97 12.52
N ASN A 98 -3.50 14.36 11.50
CA ASN A 98 -2.12 13.93 11.31
C ASN A 98 -1.26 15.09 10.81
N GLN A 99 -0.01 15.05 11.22
CA GLN A 99 1.08 15.91 10.74
C GLN A 99 2.36 15.07 10.70
N GLY A 100 3.32 15.45 9.89
CA GLY A 100 4.58 14.71 9.88
C GLY A 100 5.44 14.95 8.66
N ILE A 101 6.58 14.26 8.66
CA ILE A 101 7.53 14.28 7.57
C ILE A 101 6.96 13.59 6.33
N GLN A 102 7.31 14.12 5.18
CA GLN A 102 6.93 13.52 3.91
C GLN A 102 7.86 12.35 3.60
N ILE A 103 7.26 11.19 3.31
CA ILE A 103 7.94 9.97 2.88
C ILE A 103 7.10 9.31 1.78
N GLY A 104 7.72 8.46 0.98
CA GLY A 104 6.99 7.61 0.04
C GLY A 104 6.98 8.11 -1.40
N ASN A 105 7.87 9.03 -1.77
CA ASN A 105 8.26 9.23 -3.15
C ASN A 105 9.80 9.33 -3.26
N GLN A 106 10.30 9.34 -4.47
CA GLN A 106 11.73 9.35 -4.75
C GLN A 106 12.39 10.69 -4.41
N TYR A 107 11.71 11.82 -4.67
CA TYR A 107 12.30 13.16 -4.62
C TYR A 107 12.07 13.88 -3.30
N ALA A 108 10.90 13.71 -2.70
CA ALA A 108 10.53 14.38 -1.47
C ALA A 108 10.39 13.37 -0.30
N ASN A 109 11.42 12.58 -0.06
CA ASN A 109 11.46 11.57 0.99
C ASN A 109 12.50 11.95 2.05
N ALA A 110 12.02 12.41 3.20
CA ALA A 110 12.89 12.85 4.29
C ALA A 110 13.84 11.73 4.75
N LEU A 111 13.37 10.50 4.86
CA LEU A 111 14.20 9.38 5.32
C LEU A 111 15.28 9.02 4.30
N SER A 112 14.93 8.93 3.01
CA SER A 112 15.90 8.73 1.93
C SER A 112 16.96 9.84 1.89
N THR A 113 16.52 11.09 2.05
CA THR A 113 17.44 12.24 2.10
C THR A 113 18.43 12.13 3.26
N MET A 114 17.96 11.73 4.46
CA MET A 114 18.82 11.55 5.63
C MET A 114 19.80 10.38 5.48
N LEU A 115 19.37 9.28 4.83
CA LEU A 115 20.23 8.13 4.56
C LEU A 115 21.39 8.47 3.62
N ARG A 116 21.16 9.39 2.67
CA ARG A 116 22.12 9.78 1.63
C ARG A 116 22.95 11.02 1.93
N ALA A 117 22.50 11.81 2.92
CA ALA A 117 23.16 13.08 3.23
C ALA A 117 24.60 12.90 3.68
N ASN A 118 25.50 13.76 3.19
CA ASN A 118 26.94 13.70 3.49
C ASN A 118 27.19 13.91 4.99
N PRO A 119 27.80 12.97 5.69
CA PRO A 119 28.07 13.08 7.13
C PRO A 119 29.09 14.14 7.51
N CYS A 120 29.91 14.62 6.55
CA CYS A 120 30.89 15.68 6.79
C CYS A 120 30.24 17.07 6.95
N ILE A 121 28.98 17.25 6.60
CA ILE A 121 28.27 18.52 6.78
C ILE A 121 27.86 18.65 8.25
N PRO A 122 28.19 19.76 8.94
CA PRO A 122 27.75 20.02 10.29
C PRO A 122 26.22 20.23 10.33
N MET A 123 25.58 19.79 11.40
CA MET A 123 24.15 20.06 11.63
C MET A 123 23.92 21.52 12.05
N TYR A 124 24.79 22.02 12.92
CA TYR A 124 24.69 23.37 13.49
C TYR A 124 25.93 24.18 13.17
N ASN A 125 25.74 25.48 13.01
CA ASN A 125 26.83 26.45 12.93
C ASN A 125 27.35 26.82 14.33
N LYS A 126 28.34 27.73 14.38
CA LYS A 126 28.98 28.16 15.62
C LYS A 126 28.04 28.89 16.58
N ASP A 127 26.99 29.51 16.03
CA ASP A 127 26.01 30.30 16.78
C ASP A 127 24.81 29.47 17.22
N GLY A 128 24.82 28.14 16.94
CA GLY A 128 23.77 27.19 17.33
C GLY A 128 22.58 27.15 16.36
N GLY A 129 22.59 27.92 15.26
CA GLY A 129 21.64 27.81 14.16
C GLY A 129 21.93 26.61 13.28
N LEU A 130 20.99 26.24 12.41
CA LEU A 130 21.25 25.20 11.40
C LEU A 130 22.29 25.72 10.40
N PHE A 131 23.29 24.87 10.10
CA PHE A 131 24.33 25.17 9.13
C PHE A 131 23.72 25.37 7.73
N ASP A 132 23.94 26.52 7.11
CA ASP A 132 23.30 26.95 5.86
C ASP A 132 24.32 27.34 4.76
N TRP A 133 23.83 27.90 3.65
CA TRP A 133 24.66 28.36 2.54
C TRP A 133 25.57 29.50 2.93
N ASN A 134 25.16 30.40 3.81
CA ASN A 134 26.00 31.53 4.26
C ASN A 134 27.18 31.02 5.08
N ASP A 135 26.98 29.99 5.89
CA ASP A 135 28.05 29.32 6.64
C ASP A 135 29.05 28.64 5.70
N ILE A 136 28.57 28.06 4.60
CA ILE A 136 29.41 27.45 3.55
C ILE A 136 30.28 28.55 2.91
N GLN A 137 29.69 29.68 2.52
CA GLN A 137 30.39 30.78 1.90
C GLN A 137 31.40 31.45 2.85
N ALA A 138 31.00 31.68 4.11
CA ALA A 138 31.85 32.29 5.13
C ALA A 138 33.03 31.39 5.55
N SER A 139 32.97 30.12 5.34
CA SER A 139 34.03 29.16 5.70
C SER A 139 35.30 29.34 4.84
N GLY A 140 35.21 29.99 3.67
CA GLY A 140 36.32 30.21 2.77
C GLY A 140 37.05 28.98 2.28
N THR A 141 36.42 27.79 2.45
CA THR A 141 37.04 26.49 2.18
C THR A 141 36.88 26.18 0.70
N GLU A 142 37.95 26.18 -0.04
CA GLU A 142 38.00 25.66 -1.40
C GLU A 142 37.42 24.23 -1.42
N GLY A 143 36.44 23.98 -2.27
CA GLY A 143 35.78 22.69 -2.41
C GLY A 143 34.31 22.64 -1.96
N TRP A 144 33.86 23.46 -1.03
CA TRP A 144 32.45 23.56 -0.67
C TRP A 144 31.57 24.08 -1.83
N GLN A 145 32.15 24.91 -2.71
CA GLN A 145 31.49 25.48 -3.88
C GLN A 145 31.09 24.44 -4.94
N ASN A 146 31.68 23.22 -4.90
CA ASN A 146 31.42 22.16 -5.83
C ASN A 146 30.44 21.11 -5.30
N PHE A 147 29.85 21.35 -4.13
CA PHE A 147 28.82 20.46 -3.59
C PHE A 147 27.51 20.65 -4.33
N ASN A 148 26.90 19.54 -4.73
CA ASN A 148 25.58 19.52 -5.36
C ASN A 148 24.45 19.64 -4.31
N SER A 149 23.21 19.62 -4.77
CA SER A 149 22.02 19.72 -3.92
C SER A 149 21.94 18.66 -2.80
N TYR A 150 22.60 17.54 -2.97
CA TYR A 150 22.67 16.47 -1.97
C TYR A 150 23.72 16.72 -0.90
N SER A 151 24.61 17.66 -1.11
CA SER A 151 25.67 18.06 -0.20
C SER A 151 25.28 19.22 0.71
N SER A 152 24.02 19.39 0.96
CA SER A 152 23.46 20.40 1.85
C SER A 152 23.04 19.81 3.20
N ASN A 153 22.81 20.68 4.18
CA ASN A 153 22.23 20.26 5.45
C ASN A 153 20.77 19.87 5.27
N PRO A 154 20.42 18.57 5.36
CA PRO A 154 19.06 18.11 5.09
C PRO A 154 18.04 18.57 6.13
N MET A 155 18.50 18.99 7.31
CA MET A 155 17.62 19.52 8.35
C MET A 155 16.98 20.85 7.96
N LEU A 156 17.65 21.67 7.16
CA LEU A 156 17.06 22.93 6.63
C LEU A 156 15.83 22.61 5.76
N THR A 157 15.99 21.70 4.81
CA THR A 157 14.87 21.25 3.96
C THR A 157 13.75 20.61 4.79
N LEU A 158 14.12 19.78 5.76
CA LEU A 158 13.16 19.11 6.63
C LEU A 158 12.35 20.13 7.45
N VAL A 159 13.02 21.10 8.10
CA VAL A 159 12.37 22.10 8.94
C VAL A 159 11.57 23.11 8.12
N SER A 160 12.00 23.43 6.91
CA SER A 160 11.36 24.45 6.09
C SER A 160 10.28 23.97 5.14
N ARG A 161 10.39 22.76 4.63
CA ARG A 161 9.48 22.23 3.59
C ARG A 161 8.64 21.03 4.00
N GLN A 162 9.21 20.10 4.78
CA GLN A 162 8.59 18.78 5.00
C GLN A 162 8.08 18.59 6.43
N ASN A 163 7.85 19.62 7.12
CA ASN A 163 7.97 19.65 8.55
C ASN A 163 6.66 19.61 9.29
N ALA A 164 6.75 19.85 10.57
CA ALA A 164 5.68 20.11 11.50
C ALA A 164 4.73 21.24 11.07
N ASN A 165 5.04 21.95 10.00
CA ASN A 165 4.25 23.04 9.44
C ASN A 165 3.19 22.52 8.46
N ASN A 166 2.86 21.23 8.49
CA ASN A 166 1.71 20.71 7.79
C ASN A 166 0.74 20.05 8.76
N LYS A 167 -0.55 20.20 8.49
CA LYS A 167 -1.61 19.61 9.30
C LYS A 167 -2.78 19.20 8.42
N SER A 168 -3.13 17.92 8.49
CA SER A 168 -4.32 17.37 7.86
C SER A 168 -5.34 16.99 8.92
N ILE A 169 -6.58 17.45 8.76
CA ILE A 169 -7.72 17.08 9.61
C ILE A 169 -8.75 16.43 8.71
N ASN A 170 -9.22 15.26 9.11
CA ASN A 170 -10.24 14.51 8.39
C ASN A 170 -11.41 14.20 9.32
N TYR A 171 -12.61 14.44 8.84
CA TYR A 171 -13.85 14.08 9.49
C TYR A 171 -14.55 13.03 8.65
N LYS A 172 -15.05 11.98 9.31
CA LYS A 172 -15.80 10.93 8.65
C LYS A 172 -17.05 10.59 9.45
N LEU A 173 -18.20 10.60 8.78
CA LEU A 173 -19.46 10.13 9.30
C LEU A 173 -19.98 8.99 8.43
N ASN A 174 -20.25 7.84 9.03
CA ASN A 174 -21.01 6.77 8.41
C ASN A 174 -22.27 6.54 9.27
N ALA A 175 -23.42 6.56 8.65
CA ALA A 175 -24.69 6.31 9.31
C ALA A 175 -25.48 5.29 8.51
N THR A 176 -26.01 4.30 9.20
CA THR A 176 -26.90 3.28 8.63
C THR A 176 -28.17 3.26 9.47
N ALA A 177 -29.32 3.29 8.83
CA ALA A 177 -30.60 3.02 9.45
C ALA A 177 -31.28 1.89 8.69
N TYR A 178 -31.98 1.00 9.40
CA TYR A 178 -32.72 -0.08 8.77
C TYR A 178 -34.06 -0.35 9.45
N ILE A 179 -34.95 -0.92 8.68
CA ILE A 179 -36.20 -1.50 9.13
C ILE A 179 -36.25 -2.97 8.68
N GLU A 180 -36.62 -3.86 9.59
CA GLU A 180 -36.97 -5.25 9.27
C GLU A 180 -38.46 -5.45 9.54
N ILE A 181 -39.15 -6.08 8.60
CA ILE A 181 -40.57 -6.43 8.70
C ILE A 181 -40.71 -7.91 8.45
N SER A 182 -41.22 -8.64 9.44
CA SER A 182 -41.45 -10.09 9.39
C SER A 182 -42.98 -10.36 9.46
N PRO A 183 -43.73 -10.21 8.36
CA PRO A 183 -45.19 -10.30 8.37
C PRO A 183 -45.69 -11.73 8.67
N ILE A 184 -44.97 -12.72 8.22
CA ILE A 184 -45.20 -14.14 8.52
C ILE A 184 -43.89 -14.80 8.98
N LYS A 185 -44.00 -15.98 9.56
CA LYS A 185 -42.84 -16.76 10.02
C LYS A 185 -41.87 -16.98 8.85
N ASN A 186 -40.58 -16.76 9.10
CA ASN A 186 -39.48 -16.99 8.16
C ASN A 186 -39.44 -16.07 6.90
N LEU A 187 -40.39 -15.16 6.73
CA LEU A 187 -40.33 -14.13 5.68
C LEU A 187 -39.88 -12.81 6.30
N VAL A 188 -38.73 -12.31 5.83
CA VAL A 188 -38.13 -11.06 6.34
C VAL A 188 -37.88 -10.11 5.18
N TYR A 189 -38.54 -8.96 5.22
CA TYR A 189 -38.13 -7.82 4.43
C TYR A 189 -37.19 -6.95 5.25
N ARG A 190 -36.07 -6.52 4.67
CA ARG A 190 -35.14 -5.54 5.26
C ARG A 190 -34.90 -4.42 4.27
N GLY A 191 -35.27 -3.22 4.66
CA GLY A 191 -34.92 -1.95 4.00
C GLY A 191 -33.83 -1.24 4.79
N GLN A 192 -32.74 -0.87 4.14
CA GLN A 192 -31.57 -0.23 4.75
C GLN A 192 -31.18 1.01 3.97
N LEU A 193 -30.91 2.09 4.68
CA LEU A 193 -30.34 3.34 4.17
C LEU A 193 -28.96 3.54 4.77
N ASN A 194 -27.97 3.72 3.93
CA ASN A 194 -26.60 4.07 4.32
C ASN A 194 -26.30 5.49 3.86
N TYR A 195 -25.62 6.25 4.69
CA TYR A 195 -25.10 7.58 4.37
C TYR A 195 -23.66 7.69 4.85
N ASN A 196 -22.80 8.21 4.00
CA ASN A 196 -21.43 8.53 4.36
C ASN A 196 -21.11 9.98 3.97
N HIS A 197 -20.33 10.62 4.81
CA HIS A 197 -19.81 11.97 4.57
C HIS A 197 -18.35 12.00 5.02
N ASP A 198 -17.50 12.48 4.13
CA ASP A 198 -16.08 12.69 4.38
C ASP A 198 -15.73 14.15 4.10
N SER A 199 -14.96 14.79 4.97
CA SER A 199 -14.36 16.08 4.68
C SER A 199 -12.95 16.15 5.22
N TYR A 200 -12.09 16.89 4.51
CA TYR A 200 -10.73 17.15 4.99
C TYR A 200 -10.38 18.61 4.84
N THR A 201 -9.45 19.02 5.68
CA THR A 201 -8.70 20.26 5.53
C THR A 201 -7.21 19.95 5.62
N TYR A 202 -6.43 20.55 4.76
CA TYR A 202 -4.98 20.49 4.81
C TYR A 202 -4.40 21.90 4.82
N ARG A 203 -3.43 22.13 5.68
CA ARG A 203 -2.71 23.39 5.76
C ARG A 203 -1.22 23.12 5.86
N ASN A 204 -0.44 23.84 5.05
CA ASN A 204 1.01 23.74 5.01
C ASN A 204 1.64 25.14 4.96
N TYR A 205 2.80 25.26 5.57
CA TYR A 205 3.64 26.43 5.50
C TYR A 205 5.08 26.01 5.18
N GLU A 206 5.68 26.66 4.21
CA GLU A 206 7.07 26.47 3.82
C GLU A 206 7.79 27.81 4.04
N SER A 207 8.87 27.81 4.82
CA SER A 207 9.64 29.04 5.12
C SER A 207 10.78 29.23 4.14
N VAL A 208 11.22 30.47 4.00
CA VAL A 208 12.48 30.81 3.30
C VAL A 208 13.64 30.04 3.90
N PHE A 209 14.47 29.44 3.08
CA PHE A 209 15.72 28.80 3.47
C PHE A 209 16.67 28.68 2.29
N ASN A 210 17.95 28.57 2.58
CA ASN A 210 18.98 28.31 1.58
C ASN A 210 20.02 27.32 2.12
N ALA A 211 20.00 26.11 1.59
CA ALA A 211 20.91 25.05 2.02
C ALA A 211 22.17 24.96 1.15
N ASN A 212 22.10 25.31 -0.15
CA ASN A 212 23.28 25.27 -1.03
C ASN A 212 23.28 26.27 -2.19
N GLY A 213 22.27 27.14 -2.32
CA GLY A 213 22.24 28.23 -3.27
C GLY A 213 22.02 27.90 -4.75
N THR A 214 21.92 26.64 -5.15
CA THR A 214 21.98 26.25 -6.57
C THR A 214 20.76 25.51 -7.10
N ASN A 215 19.96 24.89 -6.25
CA ASN A 215 18.84 24.04 -6.69
C ASN A 215 17.55 24.46 -5.99
N ALA A 216 16.46 24.58 -6.74
CA ALA A 216 15.13 24.91 -6.23
C ALA A 216 14.62 23.96 -5.14
N ASP A 217 15.15 22.75 -5.04
CA ASP A 217 14.81 21.82 -3.97
C ASP A 217 15.54 22.10 -2.65
N THR A 218 16.61 22.86 -2.69
CA THR A 218 17.47 23.16 -1.55
C THR A 218 17.45 24.61 -1.12
N PHE A 219 16.62 25.45 -1.75
CA PHE A 219 16.35 26.80 -1.29
C PHE A 219 14.94 27.28 -1.66
N LEU A 220 14.40 28.15 -0.86
CA LEU A 220 13.19 28.93 -1.12
C LEU A 220 13.49 30.39 -0.85
N THR A 221 13.15 31.25 -1.82
CA THR A 221 13.29 32.69 -1.72
C THR A 221 12.03 33.38 -1.21
N THR A 222 10.95 32.67 -1.11
CA THR A 222 9.65 33.17 -0.66
C THR A 222 9.02 32.18 0.30
N ASP A 223 8.38 32.70 1.34
CA ASP A 223 7.48 31.88 2.16
C ASP A 223 6.28 31.44 1.34
N LYS A 224 5.77 30.23 1.61
CA LYS A 224 4.64 29.69 0.90
C LYS A 224 3.61 29.11 1.87
N ALA A 225 2.35 29.50 1.72
CA ALA A 225 1.23 28.86 2.40
C ALA A 225 0.36 28.12 1.41
N THR A 226 -0.08 26.91 1.81
CA THR A 226 -1.04 26.12 1.05
C THR A 226 -2.20 25.73 1.96
N ASN A 227 -3.42 25.98 1.50
CA ASN A 227 -4.64 25.58 2.18
C ASN A 227 -5.51 24.76 1.23
N GLN A 228 -5.96 23.61 1.66
CA GLN A 228 -6.86 22.75 0.89
C GLN A 228 -8.06 22.38 1.73
N ILE A 229 -9.20 22.30 1.09
CA ILE A 229 -10.43 21.77 1.66
C ILE A 229 -11.10 20.84 0.65
N GLY A 230 -11.66 19.76 1.13
CA GLY A 230 -12.43 18.85 0.32
C GLY A 230 -13.58 18.24 1.11
N THR A 231 -14.67 17.97 0.42
CA THR A 231 -15.85 17.33 1.01
C THR A 231 -16.50 16.40 0.00
N GLY A 232 -16.91 15.24 0.46
CA GLY A 232 -17.61 14.24 -0.33
C GLY A 232 -18.74 13.59 0.47
N TRP A 233 -19.71 13.03 -0.23
CA TRP A 233 -20.79 12.28 0.38
C TRP A 233 -21.27 11.16 -0.53
N GLY A 234 -21.89 10.18 0.08
CA GLY A 234 -22.56 9.11 -0.63
C GLY A 234 -23.75 8.60 0.16
N TRP A 235 -24.70 8.02 -0.54
CA TRP A 235 -25.78 7.27 0.08
C TRP A 235 -26.13 6.05 -0.76
N SER A 236 -26.64 5.03 -0.10
CA SER A 236 -27.21 3.87 -0.77
C SER A 236 -28.41 3.34 -0.01
N THR A 237 -29.33 2.75 -0.75
CA THR A 237 -30.44 1.99 -0.17
C THR A 237 -30.36 0.56 -0.67
N THR A 238 -30.50 -0.38 0.25
CA THR A 238 -30.53 -1.81 -0.04
C THR A 238 -31.84 -2.37 0.46
N ASN A 239 -32.59 -3.06 -0.39
CA ASN A 239 -33.85 -3.71 -0.04
C ASN A 239 -33.75 -5.18 -0.33
N THR A 240 -34.05 -6.01 0.66
CA THR A 240 -33.99 -7.47 0.53
C THR A 240 -35.27 -8.11 1.03
N LEU A 241 -35.70 -9.16 0.36
CA LEU A 241 -36.75 -10.06 0.82
C LEU A 241 -36.16 -11.46 0.92
N ASN A 242 -36.14 -12.00 2.11
CA ASN A 242 -35.63 -13.32 2.43
C ASN A 242 -36.76 -14.23 2.92
N TYR A 243 -36.83 -15.45 2.36
CA TYR A 243 -37.77 -16.48 2.80
C TYR A 243 -37.06 -17.78 3.03
N LYS A 244 -37.27 -18.36 4.24
CA LYS A 244 -36.75 -19.66 4.63
C LYS A 244 -37.89 -20.63 4.77
N PHE A 245 -37.76 -21.82 4.17
CA PHE A 245 -38.78 -22.85 4.27
C PHE A 245 -38.17 -24.24 4.15
N ASP A 246 -38.86 -25.19 4.76
CA ASP A 246 -38.47 -26.59 4.75
C ASP A 246 -39.52 -27.41 3.96
N VAL A 247 -39.04 -28.39 3.21
CA VAL A 247 -39.86 -29.35 2.49
C VAL A 247 -39.44 -30.73 2.97
N ALA A 248 -40.43 -31.53 3.44
CA ALA A 248 -40.21 -32.89 3.91
C ALA A 248 -39.11 -33.03 4.99
N LYS A 249 -38.94 -32.10 5.90
CA LYS A 249 -38.00 -32.08 7.04
C LYS A 249 -36.51 -32.12 6.70
N GLU A 250 -36.13 -32.64 5.56
CA GLU A 250 -34.72 -32.84 5.17
C GLU A 250 -34.25 -31.83 4.13
N HIS A 251 -35.17 -31.08 3.50
CA HIS A 251 -34.86 -30.09 2.46
C HIS A 251 -35.04 -28.70 3.02
N HIS A 252 -33.97 -27.99 3.22
CA HIS A 252 -33.97 -26.62 3.74
C HIS A 252 -33.62 -25.62 2.63
N PHE A 253 -34.50 -24.65 2.42
CA PHE A 253 -34.32 -23.60 1.43
C PHE A 253 -34.23 -22.22 2.10
N ASP A 254 -33.28 -21.40 1.63
CA ASP A 254 -33.13 -19.98 1.98
C ASP A 254 -33.05 -19.22 0.67
N VAL A 255 -34.11 -18.51 0.31
CA VAL A 255 -34.22 -17.72 -0.92
C VAL A 255 -34.20 -16.24 -0.57
N LEU A 256 -33.32 -15.49 -1.20
CA LEU A 256 -33.22 -14.06 -1.04
C LEU A 256 -33.23 -13.39 -2.42
N VAL A 257 -34.02 -12.33 -2.53
CA VAL A 257 -33.98 -11.38 -3.65
C VAL A 257 -33.72 -9.98 -3.12
N GLY A 258 -32.99 -9.17 -3.85
CA GLY A 258 -32.66 -7.83 -3.39
C GLY A 258 -32.35 -6.86 -4.50
N THR A 259 -32.46 -5.58 -4.13
CA THR A 259 -32.07 -4.45 -4.96
C THR A 259 -31.19 -3.52 -4.15
N GLU A 260 -30.26 -2.86 -4.83
CA GLU A 260 -29.46 -1.81 -4.24
C GLU A 260 -29.39 -0.63 -5.22
N TYR A 261 -29.49 0.56 -4.70
CA TYR A 261 -29.26 1.80 -5.44
C TYR A 261 -28.35 2.69 -4.63
N GLY A 262 -27.34 3.29 -5.27
CA GLY A 262 -26.39 4.18 -4.63
C GLY A 262 -26.01 5.37 -5.49
N GLN A 263 -25.67 6.46 -4.82
CA GLN A 263 -25.06 7.64 -5.41
C GLN A 263 -23.87 8.06 -4.55
N SER A 264 -22.76 8.32 -5.20
CA SER A 264 -21.56 8.84 -4.56
C SER A 264 -21.11 10.09 -5.32
N ARG A 265 -20.92 11.15 -4.57
CA ARG A 265 -20.21 12.34 -5.01
C ARG A 265 -18.88 12.35 -4.30
N PRO A 266 -17.78 12.02 -4.99
CA PRO A 266 -16.45 12.15 -4.43
C PRO A 266 -16.14 13.60 -4.09
N GLU A 267 -15.05 13.84 -3.43
CA GLU A 267 -14.68 15.14 -2.88
C GLU A 267 -14.79 16.27 -3.90
N PHE A 268 -15.60 17.24 -3.57
CA PHE A 268 -15.48 18.57 -4.13
C PHE A 268 -14.44 19.31 -3.30
N GLY A 269 -13.36 19.74 -3.92
CA GLY A 269 -12.29 20.40 -3.19
C GLY A 269 -11.66 21.54 -3.97
N PHE A 270 -11.03 22.42 -3.23
CA PHE A 270 -10.15 23.43 -3.80
C PHE A 270 -8.85 23.54 -2.99
N SER A 271 -7.80 23.94 -3.69
CA SER A 271 -6.48 24.23 -3.17
C SER A 271 -6.13 25.68 -3.47
N LEU A 272 -5.71 26.37 -2.43
CA LEU A 272 -5.20 27.74 -2.50
C LEU A 272 -3.73 27.69 -2.10
N SER A 273 -2.85 28.27 -2.93
CA SER A 273 -1.43 28.40 -2.62
C SER A 273 -0.97 29.82 -2.93
N ALA A 274 -0.25 30.41 -2.00
CA ALA A 274 0.30 31.74 -2.13
C ALA A 274 1.73 31.79 -1.61
N SER A 275 2.58 32.63 -2.22
CA SER A 275 3.96 32.86 -1.80
C SER A 275 4.18 34.35 -1.49
N SER A 276 5.05 34.71 -0.58
CA SER A 276 5.37 36.08 -0.20
C SER A 276 6.86 36.24 -0.01
N THR A 277 7.44 37.34 -0.55
CA THR A 277 8.85 37.71 -0.34
C THR A 277 9.08 38.44 0.99
N ASN A 278 8.04 39.00 1.57
CA ASN A 278 8.08 39.84 2.78
C ASN A 278 6.96 39.42 3.74
N SER A 279 6.89 38.16 4.10
CA SER A 279 5.94 37.69 5.09
C SER A 279 6.25 38.32 6.45
N VAL A 280 5.27 38.98 7.06
CA VAL A 280 5.40 39.55 8.41
C VAL A 280 5.44 38.47 9.45
N PHE A 281 4.78 37.34 9.17
CA PHE A 281 4.69 36.16 10.05
C PHE A 281 5.31 34.98 9.32
N GLN A 282 6.31 34.38 9.91
CA GLN A 282 7.07 33.26 9.35
C GLN A 282 6.84 31.98 10.15
N ASP A 283 5.57 31.65 10.40
CA ASP A 283 5.20 30.50 11.20
C ASP A 283 3.89 29.83 10.68
N PHE A 284 3.70 28.60 11.11
CA PHE A 284 2.52 27.82 10.74
C PHE A 284 1.21 28.37 11.32
N ALA A 285 1.23 29.06 12.46
CA ALA A 285 0.01 29.60 13.06
C ALA A 285 -0.63 30.65 12.14
N HIS A 286 0.20 31.39 11.40
CA HIS A 286 -0.20 32.44 10.47
C HIS A 286 -0.19 31.99 9.00
N ALA A 287 -0.10 30.68 8.70
CA ALA A 287 -0.09 30.16 7.34
C ALA A 287 -1.49 30.20 6.68
N TYR A 288 -2.03 31.39 6.55
CA TYR A 288 -3.29 31.70 5.89
C TYR A 288 -3.09 32.68 4.73
N MET A 289 -3.97 32.63 3.73
CA MET A 289 -3.85 33.47 2.52
C MET A 289 -3.82 34.96 2.82
N ASP A 290 -4.53 35.41 3.84
CA ASP A 290 -4.58 36.83 4.23
C ASP A 290 -3.24 37.39 4.68
N TYR A 291 -2.38 36.55 5.25
CA TYR A 291 -1.04 36.95 5.69
C TYR A 291 0.01 36.92 4.58
N MET A 292 -0.37 36.42 3.39
CA MET A 292 0.47 36.35 2.19
C MET A 292 0.16 37.46 1.17
N LYS A 293 -0.26 38.65 1.62
CA LYS A 293 -0.86 39.71 0.79
C LYS A 293 0.08 40.39 -0.22
N ASN A 294 1.36 40.37 -0.01
CA ASN A 294 2.31 41.06 -0.92
C ASN A 294 2.81 40.12 -2.04
N ASN A 295 1.92 39.43 -2.67
CA ASN A 295 2.21 38.22 -3.37
C ASN A 295 1.70 38.25 -4.82
N ASN A 296 2.63 38.07 -5.75
CA ASN A 296 2.31 38.04 -7.18
C ASN A 296 1.96 36.62 -7.73
N ALA A 297 1.97 35.60 -6.89
CA ALA A 297 1.84 34.20 -7.32
C ALA A 297 0.83 33.41 -6.49
N ALA A 298 -0.40 33.89 -6.38
CA ALA A 298 -1.48 33.10 -5.84
C ALA A 298 -1.97 32.11 -6.92
N SER A 299 -2.04 30.83 -6.59
CA SER A 299 -2.66 29.82 -7.44
C SER A 299 -3.91 29.26 -6.75
N VAL A 300 -4.98 29.13 -7.54
CA VAL A 300 -6.24 28.49 -7.10
C VAL A 300 -6.52 27.35 -8.05
N SER A 301 -6.75 26.19 -7.52
CA SER A 301 -7.18 25.03 -8.28
C SER A 301 -8.35 24.34 -7.57
N GLY A 302 -9.26 23.80 -8.36
CA GLY A 302 -10.39 23.05 -7.84
C GLY A 302 -11.33 22.70 -8.99
N ALA A 303 -11.95 21.55 -8.89
CA ALA A 303 -12.94 21.10 -9.86
C ALA A 303 -14.02 20.27 -9.14
N PRO A 304 -15.26 20.31 -9.60
CA PRO A 304 -16.25 19.35 -9.16
C PRO A 304 -15.90 17.97 -9.75
N TYR A 305 -15.91 16.95 -8.91
CA TYR A 305 -15.85 15.58 -9.39
C TYR A 305 -17.27 15.11 -9.72
N GLY A 306 -17.42 14.43 -10.87
CA GLY A 306 -18.72 13.96 -11.31
C GLY A 306 -19.33 12.92 -10.37
N ASP A 307 -20.66 12.94 -10.24
CA ASP A 307 -21.39 11.96 -9.47
C ASP A 307 -21.28 10.58 -10.12
N SER A 308 -21.10 9.55 -9.32
CA SER A 308 -21.28 8.17 -9.73
C SER A 308 -22.57 7.60 -9.16
N ARG A 309 -23.27 6.80 -9.95
CA ARG A 309 -24.48 6.10 -9.57
C ARG A 309 -24.32 4.61 -9.82
N SER A 310 -24.84 3.82 -8.91
CA SER A 310 -24.88 2.38 -9.02
C SER A 310 -26.28 1.85 -8.80
N MET A 311 -26.63 0.77 -9.48
CA MET A 311 -27.88 0.06 -9.29
C MET A 311 -27.62 -1.43 -9.45
N SER A 312 -28.17 -2.23 -8.53
CA SER A 312 -27.95 -3.67 -8.55
C SER A 312 -29.23 -4.41 -8.28
N TYR A 313 -29.36 -5.58 -8.92
CA TYR A 313 -30.37 -6.59 -8.66
C TYR A 313 -29.67 -7.89 -8.36
N PHE A 314 -30.08 -8.60 -7.33
CA PHE A 314 -29.46 -9.85 -6.95
C PHE A 314 -30.43 -10.87 -6.38
N GLY A 315 -30.12 -12.13 -6.58
CA GLY A 315 -30.82 -13.26 -6.03
C GLY A 315 -29.87 -14.31 -5.49
N ARG A 316 -30.25 -14.96 -4.41
CA ARG A 316 -29.53 -16.06 -3.79
C ARG A 316 -30.47 -17.20 -3.45
N LEU A 317 -30.09 -18.40 -3.79
CA LEU A 317 -30.68 -19.63 -3.33
C LEU A 317 -29.64 -20.42 -2.54
N ASN A 318 -29.90 -20.72 -1.28
CA ASN A 318 -29.18 -21.71 -0.52
C ASN A 318 -30.11 -22.92 -0.31
N TYR A 319 -29.58 -24.10 -0.55
CA TYR A 319 -30.25 -25.36 -0.37
C TYR A 319 -29.36 -26.29 0.44
N ASP A 320 -29.95 -26.90 1.43
CA ASP A 320 -29.35 -27.96 2.25
C ASP A 320 -30.26 -29.20 2.23
N PHE A 321 -29.64 -30.35 2.02
CA PHE A 321 -30.32 -31.62 2.11
C PHE A 321 -29.71 -32.46 3.23
N ALA A 322 -30.52 -32.74 4.25
CA ALA A 322 -30.21 -33.62 5.37
C ALA A 322 -28.88 -33.26 6.09
N GLU A 323 -28.45 -31.98 6.06
CA GLU A 323 -27.16 -31.52 6.58
C GLU A 323 -25.95 -32.24 5.95
N LYS A 324 -26.13 -32.81 4.75
CA LYS A 324 -25.11 -33.57 4.01
C LYS A 324 -24.70 -32.87 2.73
N TYR A 325 -25.65 -32.42 1.95
CA TYR A 325 -25.43 -31.84 0.64
C TYR A 325 -25.90 -30.38 0.64
N MET A 326 -24.99 -29.49 0.40
CA MET A 326 -25.24 -28.05 0.39
C MET A 326 -25.04 -27.52 -1.00
N PHE A 327 -25.90 -26.64 -1.45
CA PHE A 327 -25.77 -25.93 -2.71
C PHE A 327 -26.13 -24.46 -2.52
N SER A 328 -25.34 -23.56 -3.11
CA SER A 328 -25.63 -22.13 -3.16
C SER A 328 -25.50 -21.63 -4.59
N ALA A 329 -26.49 -20.88 -5.04
CA ALA A 329 -26.47 -20.17 -6.31
C ALA A 329 -26.76 -18.70 -6.07
N ILE A 330 -25.95 -17.82 -6.65
CA ILE A 330 -26.11 -16.37 -6.59
C ILE A 330 -26.03 -15.83 -8.01
N ILE A 331 -26.89 -14.88 -8.32
CA ILE A 331 -26.77 -14.07 -9.51
C ILE A 331 -26.87 -12.59 -9.11
N ARG A 332 -25.98 -11.77 -9.64
CA ARG A 332 -25.98 -10.33 -9.41
C ARG A 332 -25.83 -9.60 -10.74
N ALA A 333 -26.70 -8.66 -11.01
CA ALA A 333 -26.60 -7.71 -12.10
C ALA A 333 -26.28 -6.34 -11.50
N ASP A 334 -25.13 -5.76 -11.86
CA ASP A 334 -24.62 -4.48 -11.36
C ASP A 334 -24.52 -3.46 -12.50
N GLY A 335 -25.15 -2.32 -12.34
CA GLY A 335 -25.06 -1.17 -13.22
C GLY A 335 -24.23 -0.06 -12.61
N ASN A 336 -23.34 0.58 -13.38
CA ASN A 336 -22.52 1.69 -12.91
C ASN A 336 -22.43 2.80 -13.98
N SER A 337 -22.64 4.05 -13.54
CA SER A 337 -22.60 5.24 -14.43
C SER A 337 -21.20 5.62 -14.90
N LYS A 338 -20.15 5.00 -14.37
CA LYS A 338 -18.76 5.19 -14.82
C LYS A 338 -18.51 4.71 -16.26
N PHE A 339 -19.35 3.80 -16.75
CA PHE A 339 -19.24 3.22 -18.08
C PHE A 339 -20.19 3.90 -19.09
N ALA A 340 -19.87 3.77 -20.37
CA ALA A 340 -20.67 4.31 -21.46
C ALA A 340 -22.11 3.75 -21.49
N PRO A 341 -23.08 4.47 -22.05
CA PRO A 341 -24.40 3.91 -22.35
C PRO A 341 -24.26 2.62 -23.18
N GLY A 342 -24.91 1.54 -22.74
CA GLY A 342 -24.77 0.20 -23.35
C GLY A 342 -23.76 -0.72 -22.65
N GLN A 343 -22.77 -0.18 -21.95
CA GLN A 343 -21.71 -0.94 -21.24
C GLN A 343 -21.85 -0.92 -19.72
N ARG A 344 -22.90 -0.30 -19.19
CA ARG A 344 -23.06 -0.06 -17.74
C ARG A 344 -23.33 -1.31 -16.93
N TRP A 345 -23.92 -2.36 -17.51
CA TRP A 345 -24.38 -3.54 -16.78
C TRP A 345 -23.40 -4.69 -16.91
N GLY A 346 -23.00 -5.23 -15.76
CA GLY A 346 -22.27 -6.49 -15.61
C GLY A 346 -23.13 -7.55 -14.92
N TYR A 347 -22.93 -8.82 -15.28
CA TYR A 347 -23.66 -9.96 -14.73
C TYR A 347 -22.67 -10.94 -14.10
N PHE A 348 -22.86 -11.23 -12.81
CA PHE A 348 -21.90 -11.95 -12.01
C PHE A 348 -22.57 -13.15 -11.32
N PRO A 349 -22.60 -14.33 -11.97
CA PRO A 349 -23.08 -15.56 -11.37
C PRO A 349 -22.02 -16.18 -10.44
N SER A 350 -22.52 -16.92 -9.42
CA SER A 350 -21.68 -17.70 -8.51
C SER A 350 -22.41 -18.95 -8.04
N PHE A 351 -21.70 -20.07 -8.00
CA PHE A 351 -22.22 -21.37 -7.58
C PHE A 351 -21.26 -22.03 -6.59
N SER A 352 -21.78 -22.66 -5.58
CA SER A 352 -20.96 -23.50 -4.70
C SER A 352 -21.73 -24.73 -4.27
N ALA A 353 -21.00 -25.84 -4.06
CA ALA A 353 -21.50 -27.09 -3.55
C ALA A 353 -20.61 -27.57 -2.40
N GLY A 354 -21.23 -28.21 -1.42
CA GLY A 354 -20.56 -28.83 -0.28
C GLY A 354 -21.15 -30.19 0.03
N TRP A 355 -20.28 -31.15 0.35
CA TRP A 355 -20.67 -32.46 0.81
C TRP A 355 -20.03 -32.73 2.17
N VAL A 356 -20.86 -32.87 3.19
CA VAL A 356 -20.43 -33.25 4.54
C VAL A 356 -20.33 -34.79 4.57
N VAL A 357 -19.19 -35.29 4.15
CA VAL A 357 -18.91 -36.74 4.01
C VAL A 357 -19.04 -37.47 5.35
N SER A 358 -18.64 -36.80 6.44
CA SER A 358 -18.74 -37.35 7.80
C SER A 358 -20.16 -37.66 8.24
N ASN A 359 -21.19 -37.03 7.62
CA ASN A 359 -22.60 -37.32 7.94
C ASN A 359 -23.16 -38.54 7.19
N GLU A 360 -22.33 -39.19 6.36
CA GLU A 360 -22.73 -40.41 5.65
C GLU A 360 -22.62 -41.66 6.53
N LYS A 361 -23.55 -42.60 6.36
CA LYS A 361 -23.58 -43.85 7.13
C LYS A 361 -22.28 -44.64 7.05
N PHE A 362 -21.61 -44.64 5.90
CA PHE A 362 -20.35 -45.39 5.73
C PHE A 362 -19.18 -44.77 6.54
N MET A 363 -19.33 -43.55 7.02
CA MET A 363 -18.32 -42.82 7.84
C MET A 363 -18.55 -43.01 9.35
N GLU A 364 -19.63 -43.59 9.82
CA GLU A 364 -19.93 -43.75 11.25
C GLU A 364 -18.77 -44.39 12.03
N LYS A 365 -18.08 -45.37 11.44
CA LYS A 365 -16.94 -46.06 12.07
C LYS A 365 -15.67 -45.21 12.19
N THR A 366 -15.58 -44.12 11.44
CA THR A 366 -14.42 -43.22 11.46
C THR A 366 -14.58 -42.09 12.46
N SER A 367 -15.76 -41.88 13.02
CA SER A 367 -16.11 -40.77 13.90
C SER A 367 -15.21 -40.65 15.14
N SER A 368 -14.60 -41.75 15.60
CA SER A 368 -13.69 -41.76 16.75
C SER A 368 -12.36 -41.00 16.50
N TRP A 369 -11.92 -40.90 15.26
CA TRP A 369 -10.69 -40.21 14.91
C TRP A 369 -10.89 -39.08 13.89
N LEU A 370 -11.91 -39.17 13.01
CA LEU A 370 -12.30 -38.17 12.02
C LEU A 370 -13.72 -37.70 12.32
N SER A 371 -13.87 -36.69 13.14
CA SER A 371 -15.17 -36.19 13.63
C SER A 371 -15.92 -35.31 12.63
N PHE A 372 -15.23 -34.78 11.65
CA PHE A 372 -15.81 -33.95 10.57
C PHE A 372 -14.99 -34.04 9.31
N LEU A 373 -15.66 -34.22 8.16
CA LEU A 373 -15.07 -34.17 6.84
C LEU A 373 -16.07 -33.51 5.88
N LYS A 374 -15.68 -32.39 5.28
CA LYS A 374 -16.43 -31.68 4.25
C LYS A 374 -15.58 -31.44 3.02
N ILE A 375 -16.08 -31.76 1.85
CA ILE A 375 -15.53 -31.37 0.56
C ILE A 375 -16.38 -30.23 0.02
N ARG A 376 -15.75 -29.23 -0.54
CA ARG A 376 -16.42 -28.07 -1.14
C ARG A 376 -15.81 -27.71 -2.47
N ALA A 377 -16.63 -27.20 -3.37
CA ALA A 377 -16.24 -26.64 -4.64
C ALA A 377 -17.06 -25.40 -4.91
N GLY A 378 -16.44 -24.39 -5.48
CA GLY A 378 -17.09 -23.14 -5.83
C GLY A 378 -16.50 -22.53 -7.10
N TRP A 379 -17.34 -21.87 -7.83
CA TRP A 379 -16.98 -21.02 -8.95
C TRP A 379 -17.84 -19.78 -8.92
N GLY A 380 -17.24 -18.61 -9.22
CA GLY A 380 -18.00 -17.38 -9.25
C GLY A 380 -17.26 -16.24 -9.93
N GLN A 381 -18.02 -15.22 -10.29
CA GLN A 381 -17.56 -14.00 -10.90
C GLN A 381 -17.91 -12.78 -10.04
N ASN A 382 -17.00 -11.79 -10.02
CA ASN A 382 -17.20 -10.48 -9.42
C ASN A 382 -16.75 -9.39 -10.39
N GLY A 383 -17.56 -8.34 -10.52
CA GLY A 383 -17.20 -7.15 -11.28
C GLY A 383 -16.39 -6.14 -10.46
N ASN A 384 -15.49 -5.43 -11.12
CA ASN A 384 -14.77 -4.31 -10.56
C ASN A 384 -14.90 -3.08 -11.47
N ALA A 385 -15.30 -1.95 -10.89
CA ALA A 385 -15.35 -0.63 -11.53
C ALA A 385 -14.55 0.41 -10.73
N ALA A 386 -13.76 -0.02 -9.72
CA ALA A 386 -13.04 0.92 -8.85
C ALA A 386 -11.81 1.54 -9.54
N THR A 387 -11.23 0.84 -10.51
CA THR A 387 -10.03 1.27 -11.24
C THR A 387 -10.25 2.41 -12.22
N VAL A 388 -11.50 2.68 -12.61
CA VAL A 388 -11.84 3.80 -13.49
C VAL A 388 -12.54 4.92 -12.72
N ASP A 389 -12.21 6.15 -13.09
CA ASP A 389 -12.89 7.33 -12.62
C ASP A 389 -14.16 7.62 -13.43
N ASN A 390 -14.94 8.60 -13.00
CA ASN A 390 -16.10 9.04 -13.73
C ASN A 390 -15.70 9.58 -15.11
N PHE A 391 -16.44 9.19 -16.14
CA PHE A 391 -16.26 9.65 -17.53
C PHE A 391 -14.91 9.30 -18.17
N GLN A 392 -14.21 8.27 -17.69
CA GLN A 392 -12.96 7.80 -18.30
C GLN A 392 -13.13 7.31 -19.75
N TRP A 393 -14.32 6.84 -20.12
CA TRP A 393 -14.66 6.45 -21.47
C TRP A 393 -14.79 7.62 -22.46
N MET A 394 -14.97 8.87 -21.94
CA MET A 394 -15.07 10.07 -22.75
C MET A 394 -13.69 10.66 -23.06
N GLY A 395 -13.61 11.41 -24.16
CA GLY A 395 -12.47 12.28 -24.42
C GLY A 395 -12.34 13.36 -23.35
N ALA A 396 -11.11 13.68 -22.98
CA ALA A 396 -10.79 14.73 -22.03
C ALA A 396 -10.12 15.92 -22.73
N PHE A 397 -10.51 17.12 -22.34
CA PHE A 397 -9.86 18.34 -22.81
C PHE A 397 -8.91 18.88 -21.76
N LYS A 398 -7.74 19.31 -22.20
CA LYS A 398 -6.76 20.03 -21.38
C LYS A 398 -6.56 21.43 -21.91
N TYR A 399 -6.41 22.38 -20.97
CA TYR A 399 -5.96 23.73 -21.24
C TYR A 399 -4.47 23.82 -20.89
N GLY A 400 -3.71 24.61 -21.62
CA GLY A 400 -2.29 24.80 -21.30
C GLY A 400 -1.44 25.12 -22.53
N PRO A 401 -0.11 25.20 -22.35
CA PRO A 401 0.79 25.67 -23.43
C PRO A 401 0.68 24.90 -24.74
N LEU A 402 0.40 23.61 -24.69
CA LEU A 402 0.22 22.79 -25.90
C LEU A 402 -1.10 23.10 -26.65
N GLY A 403 -2.08 23.67 -25.97
CA GLY A 403 -3.33 24.11 -26.59
C GLY A 403 -3.33 25.58 -27.01
N ASN A 404 -2.28 26.32 -26.65
CA ASN A 404 -2.18 27.74 -27.00
C ASN A 404 -1.73 27.90 -28.43
N TYR A 405 -2.29 28.89 -29.13
CA TYR A 405 -1.90 29.27 -30.49
C TYR A 405 -1.94 30.77 -30.67
N SER A 406 -1.13 31.26 -31.60
CA SER A 406 -1.05 32.67 -31.96
C SER A 406 -1.83 32.93 -33.22
N PHE A 407 -2.68 33.94 -33.22
CA PHE A 407 -3.33 34.46 -34.41
C PHE A 407 -2.55 35.63 -34.98
N GLY A 408 -2.17 35.56 -36.25
CA GLY A 408 -1.47 36.62 -36.95
C GLY A 408 0.02 36.71 -36.63
N ASN A 409 0.62 37.91 -36.89
CA ASN A 409 2.05 38.12 -36.76
C ASN A 409 2.54 38.52 -35.35
N ALA A 410 1.70 38.46 -34.33
CA ALA A 410 2.04 38.77 -32.96
C ALA A 410 2.87 37.65 -32.35
N LYS A 411 4.18 37.82 -32.23
CA LYS A 411 5.12 36.80 -31.75
C LYS A 411 4.99 36.46 -30.27
N ASP A 412 4.31 37.31 -29.46
CA ASP A 412 4.30 37.20 -27.99
C ASP A 412 2.89 37.13 -27.38
N THR A 413 1.84 36.99 -28.18
CA THR A 413 0.47 36.87 -27.69
C THR A 413 -0.10 35.51 -28.05
N TYR A 414 -0.26 34.68 -27.04
CA TYR A 414 -0.90 33.36 -27.18
C TYR A 414 -2.36 33.45 -26.75
N THR A 415 -3.25 32.96 -27.59
CA THR A 415 -4.64 32.75 -27.21
C THR A 415 -4.76 31.40 -26.50
N SER A 416 -5.33 31.44 -25.31
CA SER A 416 -5.56 30.21 -24.55
C SER A 416 -6.54 29.32 -25.29
N GLY A 417 -6.13 28.10 -25.56
CA GLY A 417 -6.93 27.09 -26.24
C GLY A 417 -7.02 25.79 -25.44
N ALA A 418 -7.82 24.88 -25.97
CA ALA A 418 -7.98 23.55 -25.42
C ALA A 418 -7.68 22.50 -26.49
N TYR A 419 -7.10 21.39 -26.09
CA TYR A 419 -6.87 20.26 -26.96
C TYR A 419 -7.39 18.97 -26.30
N SER A 420 -7.78 18.01 -27.12
CA SER A 420 -8.18 16.69 -26.62
C SER A 420 -6.93 15.94 -26.15
N SER A 421 -6.90 15.51 -24.91
CA SER A 421 -5.73 14.89 -24.28
C SER A 421 -5.82 13.39 -24.15
N ARG A 422 -6.99 12.81 -24.42
CA ARG A 422 -7.25 11.38 -24.28
C ARG A 422 -8.19 10.89 -25.35
N LEU A 423 -7.86 9.76 -25.96
CA LEU A 423 -8.73 9.09 -26.93
C LEU A 423 -9.95 8.51 -26.20
N PRO A 424 -11.19 8.80 -26.62
CA PRO A 424 -12.38 8.19 -26.05
C PRO A 424 -12.48 6.70 -26.36
N ASN A 425 -13.14 5.94 -25.47
CA ASN A 425 -13.45 4.54 -25.67
C ASN A 425 -14.84 4.23 -25.07
N ASP A 426 -15.85 4.17 -25.90
CA ASP A 426 -17.24 3.89 -25.51
C ASP A 426 -17.53 2.38 -25.32
N GLU A 427 -16.57 1.51 -25.65
CA GLU A 427 -16.62 0.07 -25.39
C GLU A 427 -16.11 -0.29 -23.97
N LEU A 428 -15.60 0.70 -23.21
CA LEU A 428 -15.07 0.46 -21.87
C LEU A 428 -16.13 -0.14 -20.94
N THR A 429 -15.85 -1.32 -20.38
CA THR A 429 -16.78 -2.08 -19.56
C THR A 429 -16.11 -2.63 -18.29
N TRP A 430 -16.83 -3.46 -17.54
CA TRP A 430 -16.40 -4.04 -16.27
C TRP A 430 -15.16 -4.92 -16.41
N GLU A 431 -14.24 -4.75 -15.47
CA GLU A 431 -13.23 -5.75 -15.16
C GLU A 431 -13.89 -6.90 -14.39
N THR A 432 -13.61 -8.14 -14.77
CA THR A 432 -14.24 -9.33 -14.18
C THR A 432 -13.21 -10.23 -13.51
N SER A 433 -13.40 -10.49 -12.23
CA SER A 433 -12.64 -11.50 -11.48
C SER A 433 -13.44 -12.81 -11.45
N GLU A 434 -12.90 -13.85 -12.05
CA GLU A 434 -13.44 -15.21 -12.05
C GLU A 434 -12.57 -16.10 -11.19
N GLN A 435 -13.17 -16.84 -10.26
CA GLN A 435 -12.45 -17.73 -9.36
C GLN A 435 -13.10 -19.10 -9.28
N MET A 436 -12.29 -20.13 -9.40
CA MET A 436 -12.62 -21.51 -9.03
C MET A 436 -11.84 -21.90 -7.78
N ASN A 437 -12.53 -22.53 -6.83
CA ASN A 437 -11.96 -23.03 -5.59
C ASN A 437 -12.44 -24.47 -5.32
N ILE A 438 -11.53 -25.33 -4.88
CA ILE A 438 -11.82 -26.66 -4.38
C ILE A 438 -11.17 -26.78 -3.01
N GLY A 439 -11.96 -27.14 -2.00
CA GLY A 439 -11.50 -27.19 -0.63
C GLY A 439 -11.93 -28.43 0.12
N LEU A 440 -11.20 -28.71 1.18
CA LEU A 440 -11.46 -29.79 2.11
C LEU A 440 -11.30 -29.26 3.53
N ASP A 441 -12.31 -29.50 4.37
CA ASP A 441 -12.30 -29.23 5.79
C ASP A 441 -12.38 -30.52 6.57
N ALA A 442 -11.42 -30.81 7.44
CA ALA A 442 -11.40 -32.02 8.28
C ALA A 442 -11.12 -31.64 9.74
N ARG A 443 -11.78 -32.37 10.65
CA ARG A 443 -11.53 -32.31 12.09
C ARG A 443 -11.27 -33.69 12.63
N PHE A 444 -10.21 -33.83 13.38
CA PHE A 444 -9.75 -35.10 13.95
C PHE A 444 -9.77 -35.03 15.47
N LEU A 445 -9.87 -36.18 16.12
CA LEU A 445 -9.73 -36.35 17.56
C LEU A 445 -10.70 -35.43 18.34
N ASP A 446 -11.97 -35.49 18.01
CA ASP A 446 -13.03 -34.64 18.60
C ASP A 446 -12.81 -33.15 18.41
N GLY A 447 -12.23 -32.76 17.26
CA GLY A 447 -11.97 -31.35 16.89
C GLY A 447 -10.70 -30.75 17.48
N ARG A 448 -9.85 -31.56 18.15
CA ARG A 448 -8.55 -31.08 18.62
C ARG A 448 -7.61 -30.66 17.49
N LEU A 449 -7.57 -31.42 16.41
CA LEU A 449 -6.85 -31.07 15.18
C LEU A 449 -7.85 -30.70 14.09
N SER A 450 -7.70 -29.52 13.52
CA SER A 450 -8.44 -29.08 12.33
C SER A 450 -7.48 -28.84 11.17
N LEU A 451 -7.87 -29.30 9.99
CA LEU A 451 -7.19 -29.11 8.72
C LEU A 451 -8.16 -28.44 7.75
N THR A 452 -7.73 -27.37 7.12
CA THR A 452 -8.35 -26.79 5.94
C THR A 452 -7.35 -26.79 4.80
N PHE A 453 -7.76 -27.29 3.65
CA PHE A 453 -6.99 -27.28 2.41
C PHE A 453 -7.81 -26.62 1.32
N ASP A 454 -7.22 -25.72 0.59
CA ASP A 454 -7.80 -25.05 -0.57
C ASP A 454 -6.84 -25.05 -1.75
N TRP A 455 -7.37 -25.38 -2.91
CA TRP A 455 -6.78 -25.08 -4.20
C TRP A 455 -7.65 -24.04 -4.90
N TYR A 456 -7.03 -23.02 -5.47
CA TYR A 456 -7.73 -21.99 -6.21
C TYR A 456 -7.07 -21.66 -7.55
N ASN A 457 -7.90 -21.19 -8.47
CA ASN A 457 -7.48 -20.57 -9.72
C ASN A 457 -8.36 -19.34 -9.94
N LYS A 458 -7.76 -18.17 -9.81
CA LYS A 458 -8.40 -16.88 -10.00
C LYS A 458 -7.86 -16.21 -11.27
N LYS A 459 -8.77 -15.78 -12.14
CA LYS A 459 -8.44 -14.99 -13.33
C LYS A 459 -9.14 -13.63 -13.22
N THR A 460 -8.37 -12.54 -13.31
CA THR A 460 -8.91 -11.22 -13.49
C THR A 460 -8.83 -10.90 -14.96
N LYS A 461 -9.98 -10.87 -15.63
CA LYS A 461 -10.16 -10.64 -17.06
C LYS A 461 -10.53 -9.20 -17.31
N ASP A 462 -10.29 -8.72 -18.52
CA ASP A 462 -10.68 -7.39 -18.97
C ASP A 462 -10.17 -6.28 -18.05
N LEU A 463 -8.89 -6.42 -17.61
CA LEU A 463 -8.25 -5.44 -16.74
C LEU A 463 -8.38 -4.04 -17.34
N LEU A 464 -8.87 -3.13 -16.53
CA LEU A 464 -9.01 -1.72 -16.86
C LEU A 464 -7.65 -1.04 -16.73
N VAL A 465 -6.99 -0.82 -17.87
CA VAL A 465 -5.65 -0.23 -17.94
C VAL A 465 -5.57 0.88 -18.98
N GLU A 466 -4.70 1.83 -18.74
CA GLU A 466 -4.35 2.84 -19.72
C GLU A 466 -3.27 2.26 -20.64
N VAL A 467 -3.57 2.17 -21.94
CA VAL A 467 -2.67 1.60 -22.96
C VAL A 467 -2.18 2.68 -23.91
N PRO A 468 -0.93 2.59 -24.38
CA PRO A 468 -0.44 3.47 -25.44
C PRO A 468 -1.25 3.28 -26.73
N VAL A 469 -1.45 4.35 -27.48
CA VAL A 469 -2.08 4.33 -28.80
C VAL A 469 -1.09 4.76 -29.88
N ASP A 470 -1.42 4.47 -31.12
CA ASP A 470 -0.59 4.84 -32.24
C ASP A 470 -0.38 6.37 -32.29
N ALA A 471 0.87 6.81 -32.46
CA ALA A 471 1.24 8.22 -32.50
C ALA A 471 0.50 9.01 -33.58
N THR A 472 0.07 8.36 -34.66
CA THR A 472 -0.73 8.95 -35.73
C THR A 472 -2.12 9.38 -35.28
N SER A 473 -2.61 8.83 -34.17
CA SER A 473 -3.89 9.24 -33.58
C SER A 473 -3.89 10.65 -32.99
N GLY A 474 -2.69 11.19 -32.70
CA GLY A 474 -2.52 12.47 -31.99
C GLY A 474 -2.73 12.38 -30.48
N PHE A 475 -2.90 11.17 -29.93
CA PHE A 475 -3.04 10.91 -28.50
C PHE A 475 -1.89 10.04 -28.01
N SER A 476 -1.60 10.09 -26.71
CA SER A 476 -0.59 9.23 -26.09
C SER A 476 -1.17 7.90 -25.62
N THR A 477 -2.37 7.93 -25.04
CA THR A 477 -2.99 6.78 -24.36
C THR A 477 -4.50 6.74 -24.50
N MET A 478 -5.10 5.58 -24.22
CA MET A 478 -6.54 5.40 -24.02
C MET A 478 -6.81 4.39 -22.91
N TRP A 479 -7.94 4.49 -22.24
CA TRP A 479 -8.42 3.46 -21.32
C TRP A 479 -9.06 2.30 -22.11
N LYS A 480 -8.66 1.07 -21.77
CA LYS A 480 -9.14 -0.13 -22.44
C LYS A 480 -9.23 -1.31 -21.48
N ASN A 481 -10.15 -2.22 -21.75
CA ASN A 481 -10.17 -3.56 -21.18
C ASN A 481 -9.12 -4.42 -21.91
N ALA A 482 -7.90 -4.51 -21.41
CA ALA A 482 -6.77 -4.96 -22.21
C ALA A 482 -5.85 -5.98 -21.55
N GLY A 483 -6.30 -6.75 -20.56
CA GLY A 483 -5.42 -7.75 -20.00
C GLY A 483 -6.13 -8.82 -19.17
N THR A 484 -5.46 -9.95 -19.02
CA THR A 484 -5.89 -11.02 -18.11
C THR A 484 -4.72 -11.43 -17.23
N VAL A 485 -4.94 -11.41 -15.93
CA VAL A 485 -3.97 -11.89 -14.92
C VAL A 485 -4.53 -13.11 -14.21
N GLN A 486 -3.72 -14.14 -14.09
CA GLN A 486 -4.03 -15.36 -13.41
C GLN A 486 -3.24 -15.48 -12.11
N ASN A 487 -3.93 -15.84 -11.02
CA ASN A 487 -3.35 -16.30 -9.77
C ASN A 487 -3.85 -17.71 -9.48
N LYS A 488 -2.94 -18.63 -9.27
CA LYS A 488 -3.28 -20.00 -8.85
C LYS A 488 -2.42 -20.40 -7.68
N GLY A 489 -3.03 -21.14 -6.74
CA GLY A 489 -2.31 -21.47 -5.54
C GLY A 489 -2.96 -22.54 -4.71
N ILE A 490 -2.27 -22.85 -3.62
CA ILE A 490 -2.69 -23.81 -2.60
C ILE A 490 -2.57 -23.10 -1.25
N GLU A 491 -3.57 -23.29 -0.41
CA GLU A 491 -3.61 -22.82 0.96
C GLU A 491 -3.87 -23.99 1.90
N VAL A 492 -3.09 -24.05 2.99
CA VAL A 492 -3.25 -25.05 4.03
C VAL A 492 -3.30 -24.36 5.38
N ALA A 493 -4.30 -24.64 6.17
CA ALA A 493 -4.38 -24.21 7.55
C ALA A 493 -4.51 -25.42 8.49
N LEU A 494 -3.68 -25.44 9.53
CA LEU A 494 -3.67 -26.43 10.58
C LEU A 494 -3.92 -25.72 11.92
N SER A 495 -4.82 -26.27 12.73
CA SER A 495 -5.05 -25.78 14.08
C SER A 495 -5.15 -26.95 15.04
N TRP A 496 -4.33 -26.90 16.08
CA TRP A 496 -4.39 -27.83 17.21
C TRP A 496 -4.85 -27.09 18.45
N GLN A 497 -5.80 -27.62 19.18
CA GLN A 497 -6.21 -27.10 20.48
C GLN A 497 -6.43 -28.26 21.44
N ASP A 498 -5.93 -28.12 22.67
CA ASP A 498 -6.07 -29.12 23.70
C ASP A 498 -5.95 -28.54 25.11
N ASN A 499 -6.24 -29.37 26.11
CA ASN A 499 -6.13 -29.04 27.52
C ASN A 499 -5.23 -30.06 28.20
N ILE A 500 -4.34 -29.59 29.09
CA ILE A 500 -3.54 -30.42 29.98
C ILE A 500 -4.10 -30.25 31.40
N GLY A 501 -4.77 -31.27 31.88
CA GLY A 501 -5.52 -31.16 33.14
C GLY A 501 -6.72 -30.22 33.01
N LYS A 502 -7.10 -29.57 34.12
CA LYS A 502 -8.30 -28.69 34.15
C LYS A 502 -7.98 -27.24 33.83
N ASP A 503 -6.75 -26.81 34.08
CA ASP A 503 -6.41 -25.38 34.15
C ASP A 503 -5.57 -24.90 32.97
N PHE A 504 -4.80 -25.78 32.33
CA PHE A 504 -3.93 -25.37 31.22
C PHE A 504 -4.59 -25.68 29.86
N LYS A 505 -4.85 -24.62 29.08
CA LYS A 505 -5.37 -24.70 27.72
C LYS A 505 -4.35 -24.13 26.77
N TYR A 506 -4.17 -24.74 25.62
CA TYR A 506 -3.28 -24.24 24.58
C TYR A 506 -3.82 -24.46 23.17
N ASN A 507 -3.40 -23.62 22.26
CA ASN A 507 -3.67 -23.75 20.84
C ASN A 507 -2.44 -23.39 20.02
N VAL A 508 -2.28 -24.10 18.90
CA VAL A 508 -1.25 -23.87 17.89
C VAL A 508 -1.92 -23.79 16.54
N GLY A 509 -1.79 -22.67 15.87
CA GLY A 509 -2.28 -22.47 14.51
C GLY A 509 -1.11 -22.25 13.55
N TYR A 510 -1.17 -22.87 12.39
CA TYR A 510 -0.23 -22.68 11.31
C TYR A 510 -0.98 -22.57 9.98
N ASN A 511 -0.64 -21.59 9.18
CA ASN A 511 -1.14 -21.49 7.82
C ASN A 511 0.01 -21.24 6.83
N VAL A 512 -0.14 -21.75 5.63
CA VAL A 512 0.77 -21.56 4.53
C VAL A 512 -0.03 -21.39 3.24
N ALA A 513 0.35 -20.42 2.44
CA ALA A 513 -0.18 -20.20 1.11
C ALA A 513 0.97 -20.13 0.11
N TRP A 514 0.85 -20.87 -0.97
CA TRP A 514 1.68 -20.76 -2.15
C TRP A 514 0.85 -20.17 -3.28
N ASN A 515 1.36 -19.13 -3.94
CA ASN A 515 0.69 -18.45 -5.05
C ASN A 515 1.65 -18.26 -6.24
N LYS A 516 1.13 -18.46 -7.44
CA LYS A 516 1.82 -18.11 -8.67
C LYS A 516 0.97 -17.15 -9.48
N ASN A 517 1.53 -15.96 -9.72
CA ASN A 517 0.94 -14.91 -10.54
C ASN A 517 1.48 -14.96 -11.98
N LYS A 518 0.62 -14.71 -12.95
CA LYS A 518 1.01 -14.64 -14.37
C LYS A 518 0.05 -13.76 -15.17
N VAL A 519 0.56 -12.85 -15.98
CA VAL A 519 -0.17 -12.18 -17.05
C VAL A 519 -0.35 -13.20 -18.19
N THR A 520 -1.59 -13.55 -18.51
CA THR A 520 -1.87 -14.59 -19.51
C THR A 520 -2.27 -14.04 -20.85
N GLU A 521 -2.68 -12.77 -20.91
CA GLU A 521 -3.15 -12.16 -22.15
C GLU A 521 -3.06 -10.62 -22.06
N ILE A 522 -2.67 -9.98 -23.16
CA ILE A 522 -2.75 -8.54 -23.36
C ILE A 522 -3.41 -8.26 -24.71
N ASN A 523 -4.61 -7.65 -24.67
CA ASN A 523 -5.42 -7.33 -25.85
C ASN A 523 -5.09 -5.92 -26.40
N SER A 524 -3.81 -5.69 -26.70
CA SER A 524 -3.33 -4.47 -27.35
C SER A 524 -2.26 -4.81 -28.39
N ASN A 525 -1.94 -3.86 -29.26
CA ASN A 525 -0.88 -4.02 -30.26
C ASN A 525 0.50 -4.19 -29.57
N GLN A 526 0.71 -3.49 -28.48
CA GLN A 526 1.89 -3.65 -27.64
C GLN A 526 1.62 -4.69 -26.56
N LYS A 527 2.43 -5.75 -26.52
CA LYS A 527 2.27 -6.89 -25.59
C LYS A 527 2.83 -6.66 -24.20
N TYR A 528 3.26 -5.45 -23.90
CA TYR A 528 3.76 -5.04 -22.58
C TYR A 528 3.46 -3.57 -22.29
N ASN A 529 3.43 -3.22 -21.01
CA ASN A 529 3.47 -1.86 -20.51
C ASN A 529 4.67 -1.70 -19.57
N ASN A 530 5.41 -0.63 -19.71
CA ASN A 530 6.51 -0.28 -18.82
C ASN A 530 5.98 0.56 -17.65
N GLY A 531 6.57 0.37 -16.48
CA GLY A 531 6.25 1.12 -15.26
C GLY A 531 7.46 1.37 -14.38
N GLY A 532 7.27 2.27 -13.40
CA GLY A 532 8.33 2.61 -12.48
C GLY A 532 9.46 3.41 -13.12
N ASN A 533 9.12 4.43 -13.92
CA ASN A 533 10.11 5.30 -14.55
C ASN A 533 10.93 6.04 -13.49
N ASP A 534 12.26 6.01 -13.65
CA ASP A 534 13.23 6.72 -12.82
C ASP A 534 13.16 6.41 -11.30
N LEU A 535 12.54 5.31 -10.90
CA LEU A 535 12.41 4.97 -9.48
C LEU A 535 13.72 4.60 -8.80
N LEU A 536 14.70 4.08 -9.52
CA LEU A 536 16.03 3.82 -8.96
C LEU A 536 16.88 5.08 -8.88
N SER A 537 16.90 5.86 -9.94
CA SER A 537 17.58 7.16 -10.03
C SER A 537 17.05 7.91 -11.26
N GLN A 538 17.22 9.22 -11.27
CA GLN A 538 16.87 10.04 -12.44
C GLN A 538 17.66 9.58 -13.68
N GLY A 539 16.95 9.37 -14.79
CA GLY A 539 17.52 8.95 -16.07
C GLY A 539 17.79 7.44 -16.18
N THR A 540 17.38 6.61 -15.21
CA THR A 540 17.53 5.14 -15.32
C THR A 540 16.41 4.49 -16.13
N GLY A 541 15.29 5.18 -16.35
CA GLY A 541 14.15 4.69 -17.09
C GLY A 541 13.28 3.71 -16.31
N TYR A 542 12.54 2.88 -17.05
CA TYR A 542 11.55 1.96 -16.49
C TYR A 542 12.20 0.71 -15.90
N MET A 543 11.77 0.31 -14.69
CA MET A 543 12.30 -0.84 -13.98
C MET A 543 11.33 -1.99 -13.80
N ALA A 544 10.07 -1.83 -14.15
CA ALA A 544 9.05 -2.86 -14.03
C ALA A 544 8.27 -3.00 -15.32
N ARG A 545 7.74 -4.18 -15.55
CA ARG A 545 6.93 -4.47 -16.71
C ARG A 545 5.66 -5.24 -16.35
N PHE A 546 4.59 -4.92 -17.05
CA PHE A 546 3.38 -5.71 -17.18
C PHE A 546 3.43 -6.35 -18.58
N GLU A 547 3.70 -7.66 -18.66
CA GLU A 547 3.99 -8.36 -19.91
C GLU A 547 3.38 -9.75 -19.92
N GLU A 548 2.88 -10.17 -21.10
CA GLU A 548 2.33 -11.51 -21.30
C GLU A 548 3.38 -12.59 -21.06
N GLY A 549 3.04 -13.57 -20.26
CA GLY A 549 3.93 -14.69 -19.92
C GLY A 549 4.65 -14.55 -18.58
N HIS A 550 4.71 -13.35 -18.00
CA HIS A 550 5.45 -13.00 -16.78
C HIS A 550 4.53 -12.66 -15.60
N PRO A 551 5.04 -12.61 -14.35
CA PRO A 551 4.31 -12.03 -13.23
C PRO A 551 4.02 -10.55 -13.47
N ILE A 552 2.91 -10.05 -12.93
CA ILE A 552 2.60 -8.61 -13.03
C ILE A 552 3.66 -7.78 -12.29
N GLY A 553 4.20 -6.76 -12.94
CA GLY A 553 5.16 -5.84 -12.30
C GLY A 553 6.49 -6.47 -11.92
N TYR A 554 6.93 -7.50 -12.61
CA TYR A 554 8.27 -8.05 -12.44
C TYR A 554 9.35 -7.01 -12.75
N PHE A 555 10.53 -7.16 -12.14
CA PHE A 555 11.66 -6.28 -12.39
C PHE A 555 12.28 -6.59 -13.76
N TRP A 556 12.42 -5.54 -14.57
CA TRP A 556 12.88 -5.61 -15.94
C TRP A 556 14.17 -4.84 -16.12
N GLY A 557 15.22 -5.53 -16.56
CA GLY A 557 16.54 -4.97 -16.69
C GLY A 557 17.54 -5.95 -17.29
N TYR A 558 18.81 -5.62 -17.19
CA TYR A 558 19.89 -6.46 -17.70
C TYR A 558 20.31 -7.53 -16.67
N LYS A 559 20.64 -8.71 -17.18
CA LYS A 559 21.38 -9.71 -16.40
C LYS A 559 22.87 -9.43 -16.48
N THR A 560 23.61 -9.77 -15.42
CA THR A 560 25.05 -9.65 -15.35
C THR A 560 25.71 -10.99 -15.05
N GLU A 561 26.93 -11.21 -15.61
CA GLU A 561 27.73 -12.41 -15.36
C GLU A 561 28.82 -12.17 -14.28
N GLY A 562 28.90 -10.95 -13.74
CA GLY A 562 29.92 -10.54 -12.78
C GLY A 562 30.66 -9.29 -13.21
N VAL A 563 31.87 -9.12 -12.68
CA VAL A 563 32.74 -7.96 -12.90
C VAL A 563 34.02 -8.40 -13.61
N MET A 564 34.40 -7.69 -14.66
CA MET A 564 35.64 -7.91 -15.37
C MET A 564 36.85 -7.67 -14.45
N GLN A 565 37.68 -8.68 -14.22
CA GLN A 565 38.77 -8.60 -13.26
C GLN A 565 40.04 -7.95 -13.84
N ASN A 566 40.30 -8.20 -15.11
CA ASN A 566 41.50 -7.76 -15.83
C ASN A 566 41.21 -7.58 -17.32
N ASP A 567 42.21 -7.15 -18.11
CA ASP A 567 42.07 -6.91 -19.55
C ASP A 567 41.79 -8.21 -20.33
N ALA A 568 42.20 -9.38 -19.86
CA ALA A 568 41.85 -10.63 -20.50
C ALA A 568 40.38 -10.95 -20.38
N ASP A 569 39.77 -10.65 -19.22
CA ASP A 569 38.30 -10.76 -19.01
C ASP A 569 37.55 -9.81 -19.91
N VAL A 570 38.05 -8.57 -20.09
CA VAL A 570 37.45 -7.61 -21.03
C VAL A 570 37.42 -8.18 -22.43
N GLN A 571 38.54 -8.71 -22.92
CA GLN A 571 38.61 -9.32 -24.28
C GLN A 571 37.70 -10.54 -24.39
N ALA A 572 37.69 -11.42 -23.39
CA ALA A 572 36.82 -12.60 -23.37
C ALA A 572 35.32 -12.22 -23.38
N TYR A 573 34.94 -11.21 -22.61
CA TYR A 573 33.59 -10.68 -22.59
C TYR A 573 33.17 -10.09 -23.95
N LEU A 574 34.04 -9.26 -24.55
CA LEU A 574 33.76 -8.68 -25.86
C LEU A 574 33.56 -9.75 -26.95
N GLN A 575 34.41 -10.80 -26.93
CA GLN A 575 34.23 -11.91 -27.89
C GLN A 575 32.93 -12.67 -27.68
N ARG A 576 32.51 -12.88 -26.43
CA ARG A 576 31.34 -13.69 -26.10
C ARG A 576 30.02 -12.92 -26.28
N ASN A 577 29.96 -11.65 -25.86
CA ASN A 577 28.70 -10.88 -25.78
C ASN A 577 28.61 -9.72 -26.79
N CYS A 578 29.72 -9.32 -27.42
CA CYS A 578 29.78 -8.10 -28.23
C CYS A 578 30.36 -8.32 -29.64
N GLY A 579 30.46 -9.56 -30.10
CA GLY A 579 31.05 -9.89 -31.41
C GLY A 579 32.48 -9.39 -31.59
N GLY A 580 33.25 -9.21 -30.50
CA GLY A 580 34.61 -8.69 -30.50
C GLY A 580 34.73 -7.16 -30.61
N ASN A 581 33.62 -6.43 -30.60
CA ASN A 581 33.59 -4.98 -30.78
C ASN A 581 33.12 -4.25 -29.51
N ALA A 582 33.98 -3.43 -28.92
CA ALA A 582 33.63 -2.64 -27.72
C ALA A 582 32.44 -1.68 -27.92
N ALA A 583 32.23 -1.19 -29.12
CA ALA A 583 31.07 -0.32 -29.44
C ALA A 583 29.71 -1.04 -29.27
N ASN A 584 29.70 -2.37 -29.27
CA ASN A 584 28.52 -3.20 -29.07
C ASN A 584 28.22 -3.44 -27.57
N SER A 585 29.06 -2.98 -26.65
CA SER A 585 28.81 -3.06 -25.19
C SER A 585 28.10 -1.79 -24.69
N LEU A 586 27.42 -1.88 -23.56
CA LEU A 586 26.82 -0.70 -22.89
C LEU A 586 27.85 0.32 -22.42
N GLN A 587 29.07 -0.12 -22.09
CA GLN A 587 30.19 0.73 -21.71
C GLN A 587 30.88 1.36 -22.94
N SER A 588 30.58 0.86 -24.14
CA SER A 588 31.19 1.29 -25.40
C SER A 588 32.73 1.26 -25.34
N THR A 589 33.41 2.20 -25.96
CA THR A 589 34.88 2.27 -26.00
C THR A 589 35.55 2.54 -24.65
N ASN A 590 34.77 2.85 -23.61
CA ASN A 590 35.28 3.08 -22.24
C ASN A 590 35.34 1.82 -21.37
N ILE A 591 35.06 0.66 -21.93
CA ILE A 591 35.06 -0.63 -21.21
C ILE A 591 36.44 -0.95 -20.63
N LYS A 592 36.49 -1.39 -19.39
CA LYS A 592 37.73 -1.62 -18.64
C LYS A 592 37.53 -2.62 -17.50
N PRO A 593 38.60 -3.14 -16.90
CA PRO A 593 38.50 -3.89 -15.66
C PRO A 593 37.77 -3.14 -14.57
N GLY A 594 36.91 -3.83 -13.83
CA GLY A 594 35.99 -3.29 -12.84
C GLY A 594 34.62 -2.98 -13.37
N ASP A 595 34.36 -3.07 -14.67
CA ASP A 595 33.03 -2.92 -15.26
C ASP A 595 32.21 -4.21 -15.19
N LEU A 596 30.88 -4.08 -15.22
CA LEU A 596 29.95 -5.21 -15.26
C LEU A 596 29.97 -5.90 -16.63
N MET A 597 29.85 -7.21 -16.62
CA MET A 597 29.62 -8.04 -17.80
C MET A 597 28.11 -8.18 -18.01
N PHE A 598 27.51 -7.33 -18.82
CA PHE A 598 26.10 -7.44 -19.22
C PHE A 598 25.94 -8.55 -20.26
N VAL A 599 24.88 -9.34 -20.11
CA VAL A 599 24.65 -10.52 -20.96
C VAL A 599 23.91 -10.12 -22.24
N ASP A 600 24.43 -10.57 -23.39
CA ASP A 600 23.69 -10.61 -24.65
C ASP A 600 22.68 -11.77 -24.57
N VAL A 601 21.42 -11.44 -24.29
CA VAL A 601 20.35 -12.43 -24.05
C VAL A 601 19.79 -12.98 -25.35
N ASN A 602 19.73 -12.17 -26.39
CA ASN A 602 19.18 -12.55 -27.70
C ASN A 602 20.22 -13.20 -28.61
N GLY A 603 21.52 -13.09 -28.30
CA GLY A 603 22.63 -13.72 -29.03
C GLY A 603 23.00 -13.03 -30.35
N ASP A 604 22.68 -11.74 -30.50
CA ASP A 604 22.97 -10.99 -31.73
C ASP A 604 24.36 -10.33 -31.76
N GLY A 605 25.11 -10.41 -30.66
CA GLY A 605 26.44 -9.84 -30.53
C GLY A 605 26.45 -8.34 -30.23
N VAL A 606 25.33 -7.77 -29.79
CA VAL A 606 25.21 -6.35 -29.41
C VAL A 606 24.41 -6.24 -28.12
N VAL A 607 25.03 -5.82 -27.04
CA VAL A 607 24.32 -5.60 -25.77
C VAL A 607 23.58 -4.26 -25.81
N ASN A 608 22.25 -4.32 -25.88
CA ASN A 608 21.38 -3.15 -25.99
C ASN A 608 20.03 -3.34 -25.26
N SER A 609 19.02 -2.51 -25.52
CA SER A 609 17.70 -2.57 -24.87
C SER A 609 16.96 -3.91 -25.08
N ASP A 610 17.29 -4.65 -26.15
CA ASP A 610 16.61 -5.88 -26.52
C ASP A 610 17.09 -7.08 -25.68
N ASP A 611 18.20 -6.90 -24.91
CA ASP A 611 18.74 -7.86 -23.95
C ASP A 611 18.17 -7.74 -22.55
N LYS A 612 17.31 -6.73 -22.33
CA LYS A 612 16.62 -6.62 -21.06
C LYS A 612 15.61 -7.75 -20.88
N THR A 613 15.56 -8.32 -19.70
CA THR A 613 14.71 -9.47 -19.38
C THR A 613 14.19 -9.39 -17.93
N GLU A 614 13.48 -10.42 -17.48
CA GLU A 614 13.10 -10.58 -16.08
C GLU A 614 14.35 -10.79 -15.22
N ILE A 615 14.57 -9.87 -14.26
CA ILE A 615 15.71 -9.88 -13.32
C ILE A 615 15.28 -10.12 -11.88
N GLY A 616 13.99 -10.26 -11.62
CA GLY A 616 13.43 -10.54 -10.30
C GLY A 616 11.95 -10.24 -10.19
N SER A 617 11.36 -10.59 -9.04
CA SER A 617 9.92 -10.39 -8.79
C SER A 617 9.66 -9.87 -7.38
N PRO A 618 8.78 -8.86 -7.23
CA PRO A 618 8.39 -8.34 -5.91
C PRO A 618 7.38 -9.24 -5.18
N HIS A 619 6.86 -10.28 -5.84
CA HIS A 619 5.81 -11.12 -5.27
C HIS A 619 6.41 -12.28 -4.48
N PRO A 620 5.95 -12.53 -3.23
CA PRO A 620 6.34 -13.72 -2.50
C PRO A 620 5.75 -14.97 -3.16
N ASP A 621 6.54 -16.04 -3.25
CA ASP A 621 6.07 -17.36 -3.67
C ASP A 621 5.26 -18.03 -2.57
N VAL A 622 5.70 -17.86 -1.31
CA VAL A 622 5.07 -18.50 -0.14
C VAL A 622 4.88 -17.46 0.97
N THR A 623 3.69 -17.47 1.55
CA THR A 623 3.41 -16.76 2.80
C THR A 623 3.01 -17.76 3.90
N MET A 624 3.44 -17.49 5.14
CA MET A 624 3.17 -18.36 6.29
C MET A 624 2.74 -17.53 7.49
N GLY A 625 1.83 -18.07 8.29
CA GLY A 625 1.44 -17.52 9.58
C GLY A 625 1.55 -18.57 10.67
N ILE A 626 1.99 -18.15 11.85
CA ILE A 626 1.97 -18.97 13.07
C ILE A 626 1.25 -18.22 14.18
N ASN A 627 0.36 -18.93 14.89
CA ASN A 627 -0.36 -18.43 16.03
C ASN A 627 -0.22 -19.42 17.18
N LEU A 628 0.26 -18.95 18.32
CA LEU A 628 0.37 -19.73 19.56
C LEU A 628 -0.47 -19.06 20.63
N GLY A 629 -1.23 -19.83 21.39
CA GLY A 629 -1.99 -19.33 22.51
C GLY A 629 -1.89 -20.31 23.68
N ALA A 630 -1.83 -19.79 24.90
CA ALA A 630 -1.89 -20.59 26.12
C ALA A 630 -2.61 -19.82 27.21
N SER A 631 -3.32 -20.53 28.10
CA SER A 631 -3.89 -19.94 29.29
C SER A 631 -3.74 -20.88 30.49
N TYR A 632 -3.43 -20.31 31.65
CA TYR A 632 -3.25 -21.05 32.91
C TYR A 632 -3.60 -20.18 34.11
N LYS A 633 -4.65 -20.55 34.86
CA LYS A 633 -5.04 -19.92 36.15
C LYS A 633 -5.03 -18.39 36.14
N GLY A 634 -5.64 -17.79 35.12
CA GLY A 634 -5.70 -16.32 34.94
C GLY A 634 -4.60 -15.73 34.08
N PHE A 635 -3.50 -16.43 33.87
CA PHE A 635 -2.52 -16.03 32.84
C PHE A 635 -3.04 -16.39 31.45
N ASP A 636 -2.78 -15.50 30.50
CA ASP A 636 -2.92 -15.74 29.07
C ASP A 636 -1.66 -15.30 28.32
N PHE A 637 -1.29 -16.10 27.35
CA PHE A 637 -0.15 -15.86 26.48
C PHE A 637 -0.56 -16.05 25.04
N SER A 638 -0.15 -15.16 24.17
CA SER A 638 -0.36 -15.28 22.72
C SER A 638 0.82 -14.77 21.92
N VAL A 639 1.09 -15.45 20.81
CA VAL A 639 2.15 -15.08 19.84
C VAL A 639 1.59 -15.21 18.43
N THR A 640 1.91 -14.22 17.59
CA THR A 640 1.65 -14.25 16.14
C THR A 640 2.93 -13.95 15.40
N GLY A 641 3.25 -14.77 14.43
CA GLY A 641 4.36 -14.58 13.50
C GLY A 641 3.91 -14.68 12.05
N PHE A 642 4.62 -14.00 11.16
CA PHE A 642 4.35 -13.99 9.73
C PHE A 642 5.66 -14.10 8.95
N ALA A 643 5.65 -14.85 7.86
CA ALA A 643 6.76 -14.96 6.92
C ALA A 643 6.28 -14.73 5.48
N ALA A 644 7.09 -14.05 4.69
CA ALA A 644 6.98 -13.98 3.24
C ALA A 644 8.31 -14.41 2.62
N LEU A 645 8.26 -15.36 1.71
CA LEU A 645 9.42 -16.03 1.15
C LEU A 645 9.38 -15.95 -0.38
N GLY A 646 10.55 -15.78 -0.99
CA GLY A 646 10.71 -15.75 -2.44
C GLY A 646 10.60 -14.35 -3.06
N GLN A 647 10.17 -13.36 -2.30
CA GLN A 647 10.09 -11.98 -2.80
C GLN A 647 11.45 -11.30 -2.89
N GLU A 648 11.54 -10.37 -3.82
CA GLU A 648 12.73 -9.54 -4.03
C GLU A 648 12.36 -8.05 -4.00
N VAL A 649 13.34 -7.21 -3.69
CA VAL A 649 13.19 -5.76 -3.56
C VAL A 649 14.30 -5.05 -4.33
N ALA A 650 13.94 -4.02 -5.09
CA ALA A 650 14.88 -3.08 -5.68
C ALA A 650 15.12 -1.91 -4.72
N ARG A 651 16.35 -1.72 -4.26
CA ARG A 651 16.70 -0.69 -3.29
C ARG A 651 17.19 0.59 -3.97
N SER A 652 16.36 1.62 -4.03
CA SER A 652 16.58 2.86 -4.77
C SER A 652 17.47 3.87 -4.04
N TYR A 653 17.37 4.02 -2.72
CA TYR A 653 18.18 5.00 -1.97
C TYR A 653 19.67 4.63 -1.89
N ARG A 654 20.05 3.49 -2.39
CA ARG A 654 21.41 3.06 -2.67
C ARG A 654 21.91 3.72 -3.95
N LYS A 655 21.86 5.02 -4.07
CA LYS A 655 22.30 5.71 -5.29
C LYS A 655 23.80 5.64 -5.47
N PHE A 656 24.19 4.99 -6.53
CA PHE A 656 25.58 4.88 -6.94
C PHE A 656 25.94 5.86 -8.07
N ALA A 657 24.92 6.38 -8.74
CA ALA A 657 25.07 7.23 -9.92
C ALA A 657 25.25 8.72 -9.58
N ASP A 658 24.87 9.16 -8.38
CA ASP A 658 24.86 10.59 -8.05
C ASP A 658 26.20 11.15 -7.53
N GLY A 659 27.23 10.31 -7.53
CA GLY A 659 28.60 10.77 -7.33
C GLY A 659 29.11 10.72 -5.89
N ASN A 660 30.34 11.15 -5.71
CA ASN A 660 31.13 11.07 -4.48
C ASN A 660 30.76 12.07 -3.39
N GLN A 661 29.63 12.77 -3.52
CA GLN A 661 29.23 13.84 -2.60
C GLN A 661 28.13 13.41 -1.61
N GLU A 662 27.59 12.20 -1.78
CA GLU A 662 26.61 11.59 -0.88
C GLU A 662 27.27 10.69 0.15
N ASN A 663 26.46 10.23 1.12
CA ASN A 663 26.88 9.20 2.05
C ASN A 663 26.85 7.82 1.38
N PHE A 664 27.74 6.94 1.80
CA PHE A 664 27.80 5.56 1.34
C PHE A 664 27.40 4.61 2.46
N THR A 665 26.77 3.50 2.07
CA THR A 665 26.64 2.35 2.97
C THR A 665 27.99 1.62 3.07
N THR A 666 28.17 0.76 4.07
CA THR A 666 29.36 -0.09 4.21
C THR A 666 29.55 -1.06 3.04
N GLU A 667 28.57 -1.19 2.17
CA GLU A 667 28.67 -1.98 0.94
C GLU A 667 29.72 -1.45 -0.05
N VAL A 668 30.07 -0.16 0.05
CA VAL A 668 31.16 0.43 -0.75
C VAL A 668 32.49 -0.36 -0.61
N TYR A 669 32.71 -0.97 0.56
CA TYR A 669 33.87 -1.85 0.77
C TYR A 669 33.81 -3.18 0.01
N SER A 670 32.64 -3.53 -0.53
CA SER A 670 32.44 -4.71 -1.37
C SER A 670 32.49 -4.39 -2.87
N TYR A 671 32.79 -3.15 -3.24
CA TYR A 671 32.94 -2.75 -4.65
C TYR A 671 34.31 -3.18 -5.17
N TRP A 672 34.34 -3.39 -6.48
CA TRP A 672 35.61 -3.73 -7.12
C TRP A 672 36.60 -2.55 -7.02
N ASN A 673 37.79 -2.81 -6.51
CA ASN A 673 38.91 -1.87 -6.41
C ASN A 673 40.26 -2.51 -6.82
N GLY A 674 40.21 -3.57 -7.61
CA GLY A 674 41.33 -4.36 -8.10
C GLY A 674 40.94 -5.82 -8.30
N GLU A 675 41.74 -6.56 -9.03
CA GLU A 675 41.50 -7.95 -9.35
C GLU A 675 41.22 -8.79 -8.09
N GLY A 676 40.18 -9.61 -8.12
CA GLY A 676 39.78 -10.50 -7.03
C GLY A 676 39.02 -9.83 -5.86
N THR A 677 38.80 -8.52 -5.86
CA THR A 677 38.16 -7.81 -4.73
C THR A 677 36.64 -7.90 -4.74
N SER A 678 36.01 -7.97 -5.92
CA SER A 678 34.57 -8.15 -6.06
C SER A 678 34.23 -8.74 -7.41
N ASN A 679 33.26 -9.69 -7.43
CA ASN A 679 32.66 -10.19 -8.66
C ASN A 679 31.16 -9.86 -8.76
N LYS A 680 30.66 -9.05 -7.84
CA LYS A 680 29.21 -8.64 -7.83
C LYS A 680 29.04 -7.16 -8.13
N TYR A 681 29.77 -6.32 -7.43
CA TYR A 681 29.61 -4.87 -7.55
C TYR A 681 30.78 -4.29 -8.35
N PRO A 682 30.50 -3.48 -9.38
CA PRO A 682 31.51 -2.89 -10.23
C PRO A 682 32.35 -1.86 -9.48
N LEU A 683 33.31 -1.32 -10.17
CA LEU A 683 34.11 -0.19 -9.66
C LEU A 683 33.22 1.00 -9.36
N PHE A 684 33.60 1.75 -8.35
CA PHE A 684 32.98 3.03 -8.04
C PHE A 684 33.39 4.05 -9.10
N ALA A 685 32.41 4.59 -9.84
CA ALA A 685 32.63 5.59 -10.87
C ALA A 685 31.72 6.79 -10.66
N ARG A 686 32.13 7.97 -11.15
CA ARG A 686 31.28 9.14 -11.16
C ARG A 686 30.09 8.96 -12.09
N MET A 687 29.00 9.69 -11.80
CA MET A 687 27.70 9.65 -12.49
C MET A 687 27.79 9.67 -14.03
N ASN A 688 28.77 10.37 -14.61
CA ASN A 688 28.93 10.52 -16.05
C ASN A 688 29.89 9.53 -16.69
N GLU A 689 30.47 8.59 -15.93
CA GLU A 689 31.54 7.71 -16.40
C GLU A 689 31.12 6.24 -16.42
N GLY A 690 29.91 5.89 -16.00
CA GLY A 690 29.62 4.48 -15.76
C GLY A 690 28.27 3.97 -16.24
N ALA A 691 28.25 3.31 -17.41
CA ALA A 691 27.13 2.49 -17.84
C ALA A 691 26.70 1.44 -16.80
N ASN A 692 27.58 1.06 -15.88
CA ASN A 692 27.33 0.06 -14.85
C ASN A 692 26.15 0.40 -13.92
N TRP A 693 26.04 1.68 -13.49
CA TRP A 693 25.08 2.12 -12.52
C TRP A 693 23.83 2.79 -13.13
N GLN A 694 23.94 3.29 -14.37
CA GLN A 694 22.83 3.92 -15.09
C GLN A 694 21.90 2.90 -15.70
N ASN A 695 22.35 1.70 -15.97
CA ASN A 695 21.56 0.63 -16.52
C ASN A 695 20.94 -0.22 -15.41
N ILE A 696 19.63 -0.34 -15.41
CA ILE A 696 18.92 -1.20 -14.45
C ILE A 696 19.34 -2.64 -14.70
N SER A 697 19.88 -3.28 -13.67
CA SER A 697 20.35 -4.66 -13.73
C SER A 697 20.09 -5.41 -12.43
N ASP A 698 20.36 -6.69 -12.42
CA ASP A 698 20.17 -7.59 -11.28
C ASP A 698 21.00 -7.23 -10.04
N ILE A 699 22.03 -6.38 -10.18
CA ILE A 699 22.80 -5.89 -9.01
C ILE A 699 21.95 -5.01 -8.06
N TYR A 700 20.84 -4.44 -8.54
CA TYR A 700 19.92 -3.65 -7.74
C TYR A 700 18.89 -4.50 -6.99
N ILE A 701 18.75 -5.77 -7.36
CA ILE A 701 17.74 -6.66 -6.83
C ILE A 701 18.30 -7.44 -5.65
N GLU A 702 17.59 -7.41 -4.53
CA GLU A 702 17.96 -8.07 -3.28
C GLU A 702 16.84 -8.99 -2.82
N GLY A 703 17.21 -10.20 -2.38
CA GLY A 703 16.25 -11.09 -1.74
C GLY A 703 15.70 -10.47 -0.45
N ALA A 704 14.38 -10.41 -0.34
CA ALA A 704 13.69 -9.78 0.79
C ALA A 704 12.78 -10.76 1.55
N SER A 705 13.08 -12.03 1.51
CA SER A 705 12.43 -13.04 2.35
C SER A 705 12.60 -12.71 3.83
N TYR A 706 11.52 -12.85 4.61
CA TYR A 706 11.58 -12.56 6.03
C TYR A 706 10.60 -13.39 6.86
N PHE A 707 10.92 -13.52 8.15
CA PHE A 707 10.00 -13.89 9.22
C PHE A 707 9.95 -12.76 10.25
N ARG A 708 8.74 -12.35 10.64
CA ARG A 708 8.51 -11.32 11.67
C ARG A 708 7.65 -11.86 12.79
N LEU A 709 8.13 -11.72 14.03
CA LEU A 709 7.30 -11.90 15.21
C LEU A 709 6.46 -10.63 15.38
N GLN A 710 5.21 -10.69 14.88
CA GLN A 710 4.35 -9.51 14.78
C GLN A 710 3.76 -9.09 16.11
N ASN A 711 3.38 -10.06 16.95
CA ASN A 711 2.75 -9.76 18.23
C ASN A 711 3.08 -10.84 19.27
N MET A 712 3.39 -10.42 20.48
CA MET A 712 3.53 -11.29 21.64
C MET A 712 2.86 -10.60 22.83
N THR A 713 1.88 -11.25 23.43
CA THR A 713 1.13 -10.70 24.57
C THR A 713 1.18 -11.67 25.74
N LEU A 714 1.43 -11.14 26.93
CA LEU A 714 1.29 -11.83 28.21
C LEU A 714 0.31 -11.04 29.07
N GLY A 715 -0.75 -11.65 29.53
CA GLY A 715 -1.78 -11.05 30.37
C GLY A 715 -2.03 -11.85 31.64
N TYR A 716 -2.57 -11.15 32.64
CA TYR A 716 -3.09 -11.76 33.85
C TYR A 716 -4.41 -11.12 34.28
N ASP A 717 -5.42 -11.96 34.48
CA ASP A 717 -6.72 -11.53 35.01
C ASP A 717 -6.77 -11.66 36.53
N PHE A 718 -6.75 -10.53 37.23
CA PHE A 718 -6.71 -10.43 38.68
C PHE A 718 -8.01 -10.89 39.35
N THR A 719 -9.12 -11.01 38.63
CA THR A 719 -10.37 -11.56 39.18
C THR A 719 -10.22 -13.01 39.62
N ASN A 720 -9.21 -13.74 39.11
CA ASN A 720 -8.88 -15.09 39.57
C ASN A 720 -8.37 -15.17 41.02
N VAL A 721 -7.74 -14.11 41.52
CA VAL A 721 -7.21 -14.03 42.90
C VAL A 721 -8.03 -13.09 43.77
N TRP A 722 -8.71 -12.09 43.17
CA TRP A 722 -9.55 -11.13 43.89
C TRP A 722 -11.02 -11.56 43.86
N LYS A 723 -11.41 -12.52 44.71
CA LYS A 723 -12.75 -13.16 44.66
C LYS A 723 -13.92 -12.19 44.92
N ASN A 724 -13.71 -11.08 45.63
CA ASN A 724 -14.74 -10.06 45.85
C ASN A 724 -14.56 -8.83 44.96
N SER A 725 -13.95 -9.01 43.78
CA SER A 725 -13.78 -7.95 42.80
C SER A 725 -15.11 -7.36 42.38
N PRO A 726 -15.26 -6.03 42.31
CA PRO A 726 -16.44 -5.40 41.72
C PRO A 726 -16.44 -5.52 40.18
N PHE A 727 -15.36 -6.04 39.58
CA PHE A 727 -15.17 -6.17 38.15
C PHE A 727 -15.44 -7.61 37.71
N GLN A 728 -16.07 -7.78 36.57
CA GLN A 728 -16.18 -9.07 35.87
C GLN A 728 -14.83 -9.48 35.27
N GLN A 729 -13.99 -8.49 34.92
CA GLN A 729 -12.63 -8.70 34.43
C GLN A 729 -11.75 -7.52 34.87
N LEU A 730 -10.56 -7.83 35.36
CA LEU A 730 -9.48 -6.87 35.60
C LEU A 730 -8.19 -7.49 35.09
N ARG A 731 -7.91 -7.27 33.79
CA ARG A 731 -6.75 -7.88 33.13
C ARG A 731 -5.68 -6.83 32.87
N LEU A 732 -4.48 -7.04 33.44
CA LEU A 732 -3.27 -6.33 33.08
C LEU A 732 -2.51 -7.14 32.03
N TYR A 733 -1.99 -6.49 31.00
CA TYR A 733 -1.22 -7.17 29.97
C TYR A 733 -0.04 -6.35 29.47
N PHE A 734 0.98 -7.07 29.02
CA PHE A 734 2.12 -6.55 28.29
C PHE A 734 2.10 -7.11 26.87
N THR A 735 2.33 -6.26 25.88
CA THR A 735 2.43 -6.65 24.47
C THR A 735 3.69 -6.07 23.83
N ALA A 736 4.42 -6.92 23.11
CA ALA A 736 5.49 -6.50 22.22
C ALA A 736 5.05 -6.71 20.76
N GLN A 737 5.10 -5.65 19.96
CA GLN A 737 4.76 -5.68 18.54
C GLN A 737 6.03 -5.56 17.69
N ASN A 738 6.10 -6.32 16.60
CA ASN A 738 7.24 -6.38 15.68
C ASN A 738 8.56 -6.61 16.41
N LEU A 739 8.56 -7.54 17.39
CA LEU A 739 9.66 -7.73 18.34
C LEU A 739 11.00 -7.98 17.66
N PHE A 740 10.98 -8.80 16.60
CA PHE A 740 12.13 -9.00 15.73
C PHE A 740 11.70 -9.43 14.33
N THR A 741 12.59 -9.16 13.36
CA THR A 741 12.47 -9.62 11.97
C THR A 741 13.76 -10.33 11.61
N ILE A 742 13.63 -11.56 11.10
CA ILE A 742 14.75 -12.35 10.56
C ILE A 742 14.69 -12.18 9.04
N THR A 743 15.73 -11.61 8.44
CA THR A 743 15.81 -11.37 7.00
C THR A 743 17.26 -11.26 6.55
N GLY A 744 17.51 -11.58 5.29
CA GLY A 744 18.78 -11.29 4.61
C GLY A 744 18.81 -9.92 3.92
N TYR A 745 17.67 -9.23 3.85
CA TYR A 745 17.57 -7.90 3.24
C TYR A 745 18.36 -6.86 4.04
N LYS A 746 19.15 -6.06 3.34
CA LYS A 746 20.05 -5.07 3.97
C LYS A 746 19.46 -3.67 4.07
N GLY A 747 18.29 -3.44 3.49
CA GLY A 747 17.54 -2.19 3.62
C GLY A 747 16.85 -2.04 4.98
N MET A 748 16.00 -1.02 5.13
CA MET A 748 15.37 -0.70 6.41
C MET A 748 14.27 -1.68 6.80
N ASP A 749 13.47 -2.14 5.85
CA ASP A 749 12.40 -3.10 6.09
C ASP A 749 12.18 -3.97 4.84
N PRO A 750 12.12 -5.31 4.95
CA PRO A 750 11.87 -6.19 3.82
C PRO A 750 10.43 -6.11 3.28
N GLU A 751 9.49 -5.52 4.03
CA GLU A 751 8.08 -5.41 3.67
C GLU A 751 7.83 -4.16 2.81
N ASN A 752 8.05 -4.28 1.49
CA ASN A 752 7.97 -3.19 0.51
C ASN A 752 6.86 -3.40 -0.53
N GLY A 753 5.64 -3.70 -0.07
CA GLY A 753 4.51 -3.99 -0.95
C GLY A 753 3.76 -2.77 -1.51
N LYS A 754 4.04 -1.56 -1.03
CA LYS A 754 3.35 -0.35 -1.49
C LYS A 754 3.91 0.14 -2.82
N SER A 755 3.05 0.41 -3.79
CA SER A 755 3.44 1.16 -4.98
C SER A 755 3.75 2.62 -4.63
N ILE A 756 4.82 3.14 -5.21
CA ILE A 756 5.24 4.55 -5.17
C ILE A 756 5.25 5.18 -6.56
N ALA A 757 5.03 4.37 -7.58
CA ALA A 757 4.86 4.80 -8.97
C ALA A 757 3.42 5.28 -9.22
N SER A 758 3.20 5.93 -10.35
CA SER A 758 1.86 6.23 -10.87
C SER A 758 1.08 4.95 -11.17
N GLU A 759 1.78 3.90 -11.58
CA GLU A 759 1.22 2.59 -11.89
C GLU A 759 1.04 1.78 -10.59
N SER A 760 -0.20 1.47 -10.24
CA SER A 760 -0.54 0.74 -9.01
C SER A 760 0.03 -0.69 -8.94
N TRP A 761 0.41 -1.26 -10.08
CA TRP A 761 0.98 -2.60 -10.20
C TRP A 761 2.51 -2.63 -10.04
N VAL A 762 3.18 -1.49 -9.96
CA VAL A 762 4.62 -1.40 -9.66
C VAL A 762 4.83 -1.41 -8.16
N THR A 763 5.39 -2.49 -7.64
CA THR A 763 5.66 -2.69 -6.21
C THR A 763 7.09 -3.16 -5.96
N GLY A 764 7.50 -3.34 -4.72
CA GLY A 764 8.81 -3.90 -4.36
C GLY A 764 9.99 -2.94 -4.54
N VAL A 765 9.75 -1.63 -4.64
CA VAL A 765 10.83 -0.62 -4.72
C VAL A 765 10.98 0.07 -3.37
N ASP A 766 12.14 -0.05 -2.76
CA ASP A 766 12.47 0.63 -1.52
C ASP A 766 13.16 1.97 -1.80
N VAL A 767 12.41 3.05 -1.70
CA VAL A 767 12.90 4.44 -1.83
C VAL A 767 13.27 5.05 -0.49
N GLY A 768 13.50 4.27 0.55
CA GLY A 768 13.60 4.71 1.93
C GLY A 768 12.22 4.73 2.58
N ASN A 769 11.51 3.63 2.50
CA ASN A 769 10.18 3.48 3.10
C ASN A 769 10.27 3.48 4.63
N TYR A 770 9.20 3.96 5.28
CA TYR A 770 9.14 4.00 6.72
C TYR A 770 9.09 2.57 7.28
N PRO A 771 10.06 2.15 8.12
CA PRO A 771 10.10 0.79 8.63
C PRO A 771 9.01 0.55 9.67
N GLN A 772 8.61 -0.71 9.83
CA GLN A 772 7.68 -1.11 10.88
C GLN A 772 8.32 -0.94 12.26
N PRO A 773 7.74 -0.09 13.15
CA PRO A 773 8.33 0.17 14.45
C PRO A 773 8.17 -1.02 15.39
N ARG A 774 9.19 -1.24 16.23
CA ARG A 774 9.09 -2.13 17.37
C ARG A 774 8.38 -1.38 18.50
N THR A 775 7.26 -1.94 19.01
CA THR A 775 6.41 -1.25 19.99
C THR A 775 6.22 -2.13 21.23
N TYR A 776 6.36 -1.53 22.42
CA TYR A 776 6.10 -2.17 23.71
C TYR A 776 4.92 -1.47 24.39
N LEU A 777 3.93 -2.24 24.78
CA LEU A 777 2.66 -1.76 25.32
C LEU A 777 2.39 -2.38 26.69
N VAL A 778 1.90 -1.55 27.60
CA VAL A 778 1.26 -2.01 28.83
C VAL A 778 -0.19 -1.55 28.80
N GLY A 779 -1.11 -2.44 29.07
CA GLY A 779 -2.52 -2.12 29.02
C GLY A 779 -3.34 -2.79 30.11
N VAL A 780 -4.50 -2.19 30.38
CA VAL A 780 -5.47 -2.69 31.35
C VAL A 780 -6.83 -2.82 30.68
N ASN A 781 -7.47 -3.99 30.81
CA ASN A 781 -8.84 -4.22 30.40
C ASN A 781 -9.72 -4.37 31.66
N ILE A 782 -10.73 -3.52 31.79
CA ILE A 782 -11.68 -3.55 32.89
C ILE A 782 -13.07 -3.80 32.31
N LYS A 783 -13.79 -4.77 32.89
CA LYS A 783 -15.20 -5.04 32.59
C LYS A 783 -15.98 -5.04 33.89
N PHE A 784 -17.04 -4.27 33.93
CA PHE A 784 -17.94 -4.14 35.04
C PHE A 784 -19.11 -5.10 34.95
#